data_3858675faecf1371e6a489ede4d620cb
#
_entry.id   3858675faecf1371e6a489ede4d620cb
#
_cell.length_a   1.000
_cell.length_b   1.000
_cell.length_c   1.000
_cell.angle_alpha   90.00
_cell.angle_beta   90.00
_cell.angle_gamma   90.00
#
_symmetry.space_group_name_H-M   'P 1'
#
loop_
_entity.id
_entity.type
_entity.pdbx_description
1 polymer ?
#
loop_
_entity_poly.entity_id
_entity_poly.type
_entity_poly.pdbx_seq_one_letter_code
_entity_poly.pdbx_strand_id
1 'polypeptide(L)'
;MNIRPLLGIALLLMPLSAYAQTAIPRDTKFEASWTLPNQTGNPFDPADNDVDVVFTGPQNAKTTVPAFWDGDRWRVRFAPTTVGAYSLQVTRNGTSVTPPSLSIKQFNCVPSASPGFVRRDPASPKRFVFDNGRTYYPFGMDAAWLTSGQTYEATFTQMQAAGMNWARVWMNHWDGKNLEWAAAKPDSPKPGTLLIDSARRWDAIFDLAEKHGVYIQMTLQHHGQYTAHTDPNWADNPFNAANGGFLQNPGDFFTNAQARRLTRLKYRYITARYGYSTHLLSYELFNEVQNITEVQNHFQDVVNWHKEMASALRAEDVNHHLVTTSNSVPGEPLAQIGLDYNQVHTYVPNILSFFASVQAATEGTPYFIGEWGPSDTKTGLTEAFLHDGLWASLMSPTAGAGQFWYWDAVEANNWWPQFASVSGFLKAGGSQPTFDTIIPAVHSTGTLGEFSFALPGNWEPFTRFAAVLPADGAAADLSGMSSYFQGSYHKDLRPHPVTFQVNCSGPCQFQVAVGTVAKAGAHPVLSVNGKVAAEFEFPAAAADHDGGRTLTAYLPTGPSTVMLDNPGLDWFIPRFTVTHYASPVGVLVKGSRHAAEFWAYNRDRTGASPVTATLTLPGLAPGTYMVHLWDTWAGQALPSRSAVVRGGKLTVALPPMTRDIAGVIAPR
;
A
#
# COMPACT_ATOMS: atom_id res chain seq x y z
N MET A 1 56.92 -35.65 -69.45
CA MET A 1 57.28 -34.85 -68.31
C MET A 1 56.39 -33.59 -68.43
N ASN A 2 55.16 -33.64 -67.84
CA ASN A 2 54.15 -32.57 -67.98
C ASN A 2 54.03 -31.87 -66.61
N ILE A 3 54.41 -30.61 -66.59
CA ILE A 3 54.28 -29.73 -65.46
C ILE A 3 52.95 -28.97 -65.64
N ARG A 4 52.00 -29.15 -64.71
CA ARG A 4 50.79 -28.37 -64.61
C ARG A 4 51.01 -27.18 -63.64
N PRO A 5 50.50 -25.95 -63.93
CA PRO A 5 50.60 -24.86 -63.00
C PRO A 5 49.44 -24.92 -61.98
N LEU A 6 49.77 -24.72 -60.70
CA LEU A 6 48.82 -24.48 -59.62
C LEU A 6 48.30 -23.03 -59.69
N LEU A 7 46.99 -22.86 -59.86
CA LEU A 7 46.29 -21.59 -59.65
C LEU A 7 46.07 -21.38 -58.14
N GLY A 8 46.76 -20.41 -57.57
CA GLY A 8 46.50 -19.96 -56.19
C GLY A 8 45.28 -19.04 -56.15
N ILE A 9 44.21 -19.47 -55.45
CA ILE A 9 43.08 -18.61 -55.12
C ILE A 9 43.48 -17.81 -53.89
N ALA A 10 43.71 -16.49 -54.08
CA ALA A 10 43.86 -15.55 -52.98
C ALA A 10 42.46 -15.22 -52.38
N LEU A 11 42.13 -15.75 -51.22
CA LEU A 11 40.99 -15.36 -50.41
C LEU A 11 41.28 -13.94 -49.85
N LEU A 12 40.65 -12.91 -50.39
CA LEU A 12 40.59 -11.60 -49.76
C LEU A 12 39.71 -11.70 -48.49
N LEU A 13 40.34 -11.86 -47.32
CA LEU A 13 39.70 -11.60 -46.03
C LEU A 13 39.52 -10.10 -45.86
N MET A 14 38.34 -9.58 -46.18
CA MET A 14 37.93 -8.28 -45.69
C MET A 14 37.78 -8.32 -44.17
N PRO A 15 38.39 -7.40 -43.41
CA PRO A 15 38.10 -7.32 -41.98
C PRO A 15 36.67 -6.80 -41.85
N LEU A 16 35.76 -7.65 -41.42
CA LEU A 16 34.51 -7.20 -40.82
C LEU A 16 34.90 -6.45 -39.52
N SER A 17 34.99 -5.14 -39.59
CA SER A 17 34.94 -4.28 -38.42
C SER A 17 33.55 -4.46 -37.78
N ALA A 18 33.39 -5.46 -36.95
CA ALA A 18 32.25 -5.58 -36.06
C ALA A 18 32.36 -4.41 -35.09
N TYR A 19 31.70 -3.29 -35.39
CA TYR A 19 31.39 -2.30 -34.37
C TYR A 19 30.71 -3.06 -33.24
N ALA A 20 31.32 -3.10 -32.07
CA ALA A 20 30.72 -3.68 -30.89
C ALA A 20 29.39 -2.93 -30.64
N GLN A 21 28.29 -3.55 -31.04
CA GLN A 21 26.96 -2.98 -30.85
C GLN A 21 26.67 -2.94 -29.36
N THR A 22 26.24 -1.80 -28.82
CA THR A 22 25.92 -1.65 -27.40
C THR A 22 24.94 -2.74 -26.98
N ALA A 23 25.33 -3.57 -26.02
CA ALA A 23 24.49 -4.63 -25.48
C ALA A 23 23.71 -4.09 -24.28
N ILE A 24 22.39 -4.20 -24.34
CA ILE A 24 21.46 -3.79 -23.26
C ILE A 24 20.75 -5.05 -22.76
N PRO A 25 20.87 -5.41 -21.48
CA PRO A 25 20.10 -6.52 -20.92
C PRO A 25 18.59 -6.27 -21.02
N ARG A 26 17.82 -7.32 -21.29
CA ARG A 26 16.36 -7.24 -21.34
C ARG A 26 15.81 -6.67 -20.03
N ASP A 27 14.78 -5.83 -20.12
CA ASP A 27 14.11 -5.15 -19.01
C ASP A 27 15.03 -4.25 -18.17
N THR A 28 16.10 -3.72 -18.81
CA THR A 28 16.98 -2.73 -18.17
C THR A 28 17.06 -1.44 -18.98
N LYS A 29 17.52 -0.38 -18.34
CA LYS A 29 17.58 0.98 -18.89
C LYS A 29 18.47 1.06 -20.14
N PHE A 30 17.88 1.35 -21.31
CA PHE A 30 18.56 1.99 -22.43
C PHE A 30 18.38 3.50 -22.32
N GLU A 31 19.41 4.27 -22.56
CA GLU A 31 19.31 5.73 -22.65
C GLU A 31 20.07 6.26 -23.87
N ALA A 32 19.46 7.18 -24.61
CA ALA A 32 20.13 7.96 -25.65
C ALA A 32 19.80 9.46 -25.46
N SER A 33 20.72 10.32 -25.93
CA SER A 33 20.56 11.76 -25.81
C SER A 33 20.98 12.50 -27.08
N TRP A 34 20.41 13.69 -27.29
CA TRP A 34 20.71 14.56 -28.43
C TRP A 34 20.30 16.00 -28.15
N THR A 35 20.77 16.91 -29.01
CA THR A 35 20.28 18.28 -29.12
C THR A 35 19.49 18.46 -30.41
N LEU A 36 18.45 19.30 -30.39
CA LEU A 36 17.70 19.68 -31.57
C LEU A 36 18.05 21.11 -31.96
N PRO A 37 18.45 21.36 -33.23
CA PRO A 37 18.65 22.72 -33.72
C PRO A 37 17.31 23.45 -33.77
N ASN A 38 17.36 24.78 -33.62
CA ASN A 38 16.20 25.67 -33.73
C ASN A 38 15.02 25.29 -32.82
N GLN A 39 15.33 24.86 -31.60
CA GLN A 39 14.31 24.63 -30.57
C GLN A 39 13.78 26.00 -30.10
N THR A 40 12.46 26.17 -30.12
CA THR A 40 11.74 27.35 -29.66
C THR A 40 10.59 26.92 -28.75
N GLY A 41 10.07 27.84 -27.96
CA GLY A 41 8.95 27.57 -27.07
C GLY A 41 9.33 26.78 -25.82
N ASN A 42 8.33 26.23 -25.17
CA ASN A 42 8.47 25.43 -23.93
C ASN A 42 8.90 23.98 -24.28
N PRO A 43 10.09 23.52 -23.85
CA PRO A 43 10.53 22.16 -24.15
C PRO A 43 9.71 21.08 -23.40
N PHE A 44 8.96 21.45 -22.40
CA PHE A 44 8.09 20.51 -21.67
C PHE A 44 6.71 20.37 -22.30
N ASP A 45 6.30 21.32 -23.17
CA ASP A 45 4.97 21.32 -23.78
C ASP A 45 5.02 20.68 -25.18
N PRO A 46 4.33 19.53 -25.39
CA PRO A 46 4.27 18.88 -26.68
C PRO A 46 3.55 19.74 -27.74
N ALA A 47 2.77 20.77 -27.36
CA ALA A 47 2.23 21.73 -28.33
C ALA A 47 3.32 22.56 -29.02
N ASP A 48 4.46 22.80 -28.34
CA ASP A 48 5.62 23.49 -28.88
C ASP A 48 6.67 22.51 -29.45
N ASN A 49 6.89 21.40 -28.74
CA ASN A 49 7.94 20.43 -29.01
C ASN A 49 7.46 18.99 -28.72
N ASP A 50 6.70 18.40 -29.64
CA ASP A 50 6.34 16.97 -29.53
C ASP A 50 7.49 16.12 -30.08
N VAL A 51 8.32 15.63 -29.17
CA VAL A 51 9.53 14.85 -29.48
C VAL A 51 9.35 13.43 -28.99
N ASP A 52 9.37 12.48 -29.93
CA ASP A 52 9.26 11.06 -29.68
C ASP A 52 10.42 10.28 -30.29
N VAL A 53 10.58 9.05 -29.84
CA VAL A 53 11.49 8.07 -30.43
C VAL A 53 10.74 6.79 -30.78
N VAL A 54 10.79 6.44 -32.07
CA VAL A 54 10.26 5.16 -32.57
C VAL A 54 11.37 4.13 -32.50
N PHE A 55 11.24 3.18 -31.60
CA PHE A 55 12.10 1.99 -31.56
C PHE A 55 11.53 0.93 -32.49
N THR A 56 12.39 0.39 -33.37
CA THR A 56 12.07 -0.78 -34.20
C THR A 56 12.90 -1.96 -33.71
N GLY A 57 12.25 -2.93 -33.10
CA GLY A 57 12.82 -4.12 -32.50
C GLY A 57 12.68 -5.36 -33.38
N PRO A 58 12.89 -6.57 -32.81
CA PRO A 58 12.71 -7.84 -33.50
C PRO A 58 11.36 -7.95 -34.18
N GLN A 59 11.33 -8.65 -35.34
CA GLN A 59 10.12 -8.81 -36.17
C GLN A 59 9.52 -7.48 -36.67
N ASN A 60 10.31 -6.41 -36.72
CA ASN A 60 9.87 -5.05 -37.08
C ASN A 60 8.78 -4.46 -36.15
N ALA A 61 8.68 -4.98 -34.91
CA ALA A 61 7.79 -4.42 -33.91
C ALA A 61 8.20 -2.97 -33.59
N LYS A 62 7.24 -2.05 -33.62
CA LYS A 62 7.48 -0.63 -33.36
C LYS A 62 6.90 -0.24 -32.01
N THR A 63 7.68 0.50 -31.22
CA THR A 63 7.26 1.12 -29.97
C THR A 63 7.63 2.60 -30.03
N THR A 64 6.66 3.48 -29.84
CA THR A 64 6.89 4.93 -29.76
C THR A 64 6.99 5.31 -28.29
N VAL A 65 8.09 5.96 -27.90
CA VAL A 65 8.37 6.40 -26.54
C VAL A 65 8.57 7.91 -26.55
N PRO A 66 7.86 8.67 -25.70
CA PRO A 66 8.09 10.10 -25.61
C PRO A 66 9.49 10.40 -25.09
N ALA A 67 10.15 11.40 -25.68
CA ALA A 67 11.40 11.92 -25.18
C ALA A 67 11.15 12.99 -24.10
N PHE A 68 12.13 13.22 -23.24
CA PHE A 68 12.05 14.26 -22.22
C PHE A 68 13.21 15.23 -22.31
N TRP A 69 12.94 16.48 -21.92
CA TRP A 69 13.94 17.54 -21.81
C TRP A 69 14.68 17.45 -20.48
N ASP A 70 16.01 17.43 -20.49
CA ASP A 70 16.87 17.32 -19.28
C ASP A 70 17.68 18.60 -19.01
N GLY A 71 17.13 19.75 -19.36
CA GLY A 71 17.71 21.05 -19.08
C GLY A 71 18.60 21.61 -20.19
N ASP A 72 19.40 20.79 -20.86
CA ASP A 72 20.31 21.17 -21.95
C ASP A 72 20.17 20.32 -23.22
N ARG A 73 19.49 19.16 -23.10
CA ARG A 73 19.31 18.20 -24.19
C ARG A 73 18.07 17.38 -24.06
N TRP A 74 17.65 16.73 -25.12
CA TRP A 74 16.64 15.70 -25.14
C TRP A 74 17.25 14.36 -24.77
N ARG A 75 16.46 13.54 -24.05
CA ARG A 75 16.78 12.15 -23.74
C ARG A 75 15.58 11.25 -24.00
N VAL A 76 15.86 10.00 -24.29
CA VAL A 76 14.88 8.92 -24.27
C VAL A 76 15.38 7.80 -23.36
N ARG A 77 14.49 7.22 -22.58
CA ARG A 77 14.74 5.99 -21.81
C ARG A 77 13.77 4.92 -22.25
N PHE A 78 14.28 3.72 -22.38
CA PHE A 78 13.51 2.56 -22.85
C PHE A 78 14.05 1.30 -22.21
N ALA A 79 13.16 0.35 -21.80
CA ALA A 79 13.53 -0.98 -21.38
C ALA A 79 13.09 -1.96 -22.47
N PRO A 80 14.01 -2.54 -23.25
CA PRO A 80 13.65 -3.51 -24.29
C PRO A 80 13.20 -4.82 -23.64
N THR A 81 12.02 -5.32 -24.02
CA THR A 81 11.40 -6.53 -23.45
C THR A 81 11.65 -7.79 -24.31
N THR A 82 12.15 -7.61 -25.53
CA THR A 82 12.40 -8.72 -26.47
C THR A 82 13.85 -8.74 -26.89
N VAL A 83 14.51 -9.91 -26.78
CA VAL A 83 15.90 -10.11 -27.17
C VAL A 83 16.08 -9.95 -28.69
N GLY A 84 17.08 -9.17 -29.12
CA GLY A 84 17.45 -8.96 -30.51
C GLY A 84 17.86 -7.53 -30.82
N ALA A 85 18.04 -7.22 -32.09
CA ALA A 85 18.50 -5.91 -32.55
C ALA A 85 17.39 -4.86 -32.52
N TYR A 86 17.74 -3.66 -32.08
CA TYR A 86 16.89 -2.48 -32.06
C TYR A 86 17.55 -1.34 -32.80
N SER A 87 16.75 -0.59 -33.56
CA SER A 87 17.11 0.72 -34.10
C SER A 87 16.13 1.77 -33.60
N LEU A 88 16.54 3.03 -33.59
CA LEU A 88 15.71 4.13 -33.15
C LEU A 88 15.68 5.29 -34.18
N GLN A 89 14.51 5.89 -34.28
CA GLN A 89 14.24 7.05 -35.13
C GLN A 89 13.61 8.14 -34.26
N VAL A 90 14.26 9.31 -34.20
CA VAL A 90 13.69 10.48 -33.52
C VAL A 90 12.65 11.13 -34.43
N THR A 91 11.53 11.54 -33.86
CA THR A 91 10.53 12.37 -34.53
C THR A 91 10.33 13.69 -33.77
N ARG A 92 9.99 14.76 -34.49
CA ARG A 92 9.55 16.03 -33.91
C ARG A 92 8.29 16.49 -34.63
N ASN A 93 7.23 16.72 -33.87
CA ASN A 93 5.91 17.10 -34.39
C ASN A 93 5.45 16.12 -35.50
N GLY A 94 5.60 14.81 -35.25
CA GLY A 94 5.26 13.74 -36.21
C GLY A 94 6.21 13.56 -37.39
N THR A 95 7.23 14.42 -37.58
CA THR A 95 8.17 14.33 -38.69
C THR A 95 9.49 13.71 -38.21
N SER A 96 10.01 12.73 -38.98
CA SER A 96 11.31 12.12 -38.72
C SER A 96 12.45 13.14 -38.84
N VAL A 97 13.30 13.17 -37.82
CA VAL A 97 14.50 14.02 -37.79
C VAL A 97 15.73 13.16 -37.47
N THR A 98 16.91 13.63 -37.95
CA THR A 98 18.19 12.96 -37.66
C THR A 98 19.08 13.94 -36.90
N PRO A 99 19.00 13.98 -35.56
CA PRO A 99 19.85 14.88 -34.79
C PRO A 99 21.34 14.51 -34.99
N PRO A 100 22.23 15.47 -35.32
CA PRO A 100 23.64 15.17 -35.56
C PRO A 100 24.37 14.67 -34.31
N SER A 101 23.89 15.02 -33.12
CA SER A 101 24.46 14.65 -31.82
C SER A 101 23.82 13.41 -31.20
N LEU A 102 22.98 12.66 -31.94
CA LEU A 102 22.35 11.45 -31.40
C LEU A 102 23.41 10.42 -30.98
N SER A 103 23.49 10.12 -29.65
CA SER A 103 24.56 9.35 -29.02
C SER A 103 24.58 7.88 -29.45
N ILE A 104 23.40 7.26 -29.60
CA ILE A 104 23.24 5.86 -29.98
C ILE A 104 22.07 5.75 -30.96
N LYS A 105 22.29 5.08 -32.12
CA LYS A 105 21.26 4.89 -33.15
C LYS A 105 20.72 3.45 -33.22
N GLN A 106 21.43 2.51 -32.64
CA GLN A 106 21.05 1.11 -32.60
C GLN A 106 21.74 0.40 -31.41
N PHE A 107 21.12 -0.64 -30.91
CA PHE A 107 21.67 -1.48 -29.85
C PHE A 107 21.17 -2.93 -30.00
N ASN A 108 21.73 -3.84 -29.23
CA ASN A 108 21.29 -5.24 -29.18
C ASN A 108 20.77 -5.57 -27.78
N CYS A 109 19.50 -5.95 -27.67
CA CYS A 109 18.94 -6.47 -26.42
C CYS A 109 19.43 -7.91 -26.22
N VAL A 110 20.04 -8.17 -25.06
CA VAL A 110 20.56 -9.48 -24.66
C VAL A 110 19.73 -10.07 -23.50
N PRO A 111 19.74 -11.40 -23.31
CA PRO A 111 19.04 -12.01 -22.20
C PRO A 111 19.44 -11.45 -20.83
N SER A 112 18.52 -11.41 -19.88
CA SER A 112 18.74 -11.03 -18.49
C SER A 112 17.97 -11.94 -17.54
N ALA A 113 18.33 -11.88 -16.25
CA ALA A 113 17.60 -12.55 -15.17
C ALA A 113 16.45 -11.68 -14.61
N SER A 114 16.18 -10.52 -15.19
CA SER A 114 15.10 -9.64 -14.75
C SER A 114 13.76 -10.39 -14.75
N PRO A 115 12.92 -10.24 -13.71
CA PRO A 115 11.58 -10.80 -13.70
C PRO A 115 10.59 -10.04 -14.60
N GLY A 116 10.98 -8.88 -15.12
CA GLY A 116 10.12 -7.96 -15.86
C GLY A 116 9.32 -7.04 -14.93
N PHE A 117 8.28 -6.45 -15.47
CA PHE A 117 7.40 -5.52 -14.78
C PHE A 117 6.40 -6.25 -13.88
N VAL A 118 5.89 -5.55 -12.88
CA VAL A 118 4.81 -6.06 -12.02
C VAL A 118 3.45 -5.82 -12.68
N ARG A 119 2.60 -6.83 -12.66
CA ARG A 119 1.25 -6.85 -13.25
C ARG A 119 0.22 -7.33 -12.25
N ARG A 120 -1.05 -7.09 -12.54
CA ARG A 120 -2.12 -7.88 -11.93
C ARG A 120 -2.02 -9.32 -12.43
N ASP A 121 -2.21 -10.29 -11.54
CA ASP A 121 -2.17 -11.68 -11.96
C ASP A 121 -3.47 -12.07 -12.71
N PRO A 122 -3.40 -12.46 -13.99
CA PRO A 122 -4.59 -12.85 -14.75
C PRO A 122 -5.23 -14.14 -14.22
N ALA A 123 -4.47 -15.00 -13.53
CA ALA A 123 -4.98 -16.24 -12.96
C ALA A 123 -5.60 -16.05 -11.57
N SER A 124 -5.20 -14.98 -10.87
CA SER A 124 -5.73 -14.64 -9.56
C SER A 124 -5.78 -13.11 -9.40
N PRO A 125 -6.90 -12.48 -9.72
CA PRO A 125 -7.01 -11.03 -9.80
C PRO A 125 -6.83 -10.31 -8.46
N LYS A 126 -6.69 -11.05 -7.36
CA LYS A 126 -6.43 -10.52 -6.01
C LYS A 126 -4.94 -10.39 -5.68
N ARG A 127 -4.03 -10.62 -6.62
CA ARG A 127 -2.58 -10.57 -6.38
C ARG A 127 -1.81 -9.93 -7.53
N PHE A 128 -0.51 -9.75 -7.32
CA PHE A 128 0.42 -9.27 -8.33
C PHE A 128 1.37 -10.37 -8.77
N VAL A 129 1.88 -10.23 -9.99
CA VAL A 129 2.81 -11.15 -10.64
C VAL A 129 3.79 -10.37 -11.49
N PHE A 130 5.02 -10.85 -11.62
CA PHE A 130 5.96 -10.35 -12.61
C PHE A 130 5.66 -10.88 -14.00
N ASP A 131 6.17 -10.23 -15.05
CA ASP A 131 6.03 -10.69 -16.45
C ASP A 131 6.51 -12.14 -16.64
N ASN A 132 7.45 -12.64 -15.84
CA ASN A 132 7.92 -14.03 -15.85
C ASN A 132 7.03 -15.03 -15.09
N GLY A 133 5.89 -14.59 -14.54
CA GLY A 133 4.93 -15.43 -13.82
C GLY A 133 5.22 -15.61 -12.32
N ARG A 134 6.33 -15.10 -11.80
CA ARG A 134 6.59 -15.14 -10.35
C ARG A 134 5.61 -14.22 -9.61
N THR A 135 5.07 -14.69 -8.50
CA THR A 135 4.26 -13.84 -7.59
C THR A 135 5.10 -12.68 -7.05
N TYR A 136 4.53 -11.48 -7.07
CA TYR A 136 5.01 -10.32 -6.36
C TYR A 136 4.07 -10.02 -5.19
N TYR A 137 4.61 -10.01 -3.97
CA TYR A 137 3.89 -9.66 -2.76
C TYR A 137 4.51 -8.39 -2.19
N PRO A 138 3.85 -7.22 -2.26
CA PRO A 138 4.36 -5.98 -1.69
C PRO A 138 4.54 -6.12 -0.19
N PHE A 139 5.74 -5.89 0.28
CA PHE A 139 6.10 -5.90 1.69
C PHE A 139 7.12 -4.80 1.97
N GLY A 140 6.77 -3.85 2.82
CA GLY A 140 7.64 -2.72 3.10
C GLY A 140 7.00 -1.68 4.01
N MET A 141 7.41 -0.44 3.84
CA MET A 141 6.89 0.71 4.57
C MET A 141 6.87 1.95 3.67
N ASP A 142 6.15 2.96 4.08
CA ASP A 142 6.28 4.27 3.47
C ASP A 142 7.70 4.81 3.64
N ALA A 143 8.16 5.60 2.69
CA ALA A 143 9.37 6.39 2.70
C ALA A 143 9.07 7.69 1.95
N ALA A 144 7.92 8.31 2.33
CA ALA A 144 7.28 9.36 1.55
C ALA A 144 8.19 10.57 1.34
N TRP A 145 8.99 10.92 2.37
CA TRP A 145 10.05 11.93 2.30
C TRP A 145 11.14 11.60 3.31
N LEU A 146 12.27 12.27 3.19
CA LEU A 146 13.36 12.11 4.16
C LEU A 146 13.21 13.12 5.29
N THR A 147 13.41 12.64 6.51
CA THR A 147 13.59 13.50 7.69
C THR A 147 15.07 13.88 7.86
N SER A 148 15.36 14.84 8.74
CA SER A 148 16.74 15.33 8.95
C SER A 148 17.70 14.17 9.27
N GLY A 149 18.80 14.10 8.53
CA GLY A 149 19.83 13.07 8.68
C GLY A 149 19.59 11.76 7.92
N GLN A 150 18.41 11.56 7.32
CA GLN A 150 18.13 10.38 6.47
C GLN A 150 18.60 10.59 5.03
N THR A 151 18.92 9.48 4.37
CA THR A 151 19.15 9.42 2.91
C THR A 151 18.43 8.22 2.32
N TYR A 152 17.95 8.31 1.06
CA TYR A 152 17.35 7.15 0.36
C TYR A 152 18.34 5.99 0.23
N GLU A 153 19.64 6.23 0.07
CA GLU A 153 20.67 5.19 0.06
C GLU A 153 20.67 4.39 1.37
N ALA A 154 20.71 5.08 2.52
CA ALA A 154 20.71 4.42 3.83
C ALA A 154 19.38 3.68 4.08
N THR A 155 18.25 4.32 3.82
CA THR A 155 16.93 3.74 4.02
C THR A 155 16.73 2.49 3.15
N PHE A 156 17.03 2.55 1.84
CA PHE A 156 16.87 1.40 0.95
C PHE A 156 17.88 0.28 1.24
N THR A 157 19.09 0.61 1.73
CA THR A 157 20.05 -0.39 2.22
C THR A 157 19.46 -1.17 3.39
N GLN A 158 18.87 -0.48 4.38
CA GLN A 158 18.23 -1.14 5.52
C GLN A 158 16.98 -1.92 5.10
N MET A 159 16.15 -1.38 4.20
CA MET A 159 15.00 -2.10 3.65
C MET A 159 15.43 -3.41 2.96
N GLN A 160 16.48 -3.38 2.14
CA GLN A 160 17.04 -4.58 1.50
C GLN A 160 17.53 -5.59 2.54
N ALA A 161 18.28 -5.12 3.55
CA ALA A 161 18.79 -5.98 4.63
C ALA A 161 17.64 -6.63 5.42
N ALA A 162 16.54 -5.90 5.66
CA ALA A 162 15.32 -6.39 6.30
C ALA A 162 14.44 -7.23 5.35
N GLY A 163 14.81 -7.35 4.06
CA GLY A 163 14.10 -8.13 3.05
C GLY A 163 12.79 -7.52 2.57
N MET A 164 12.63 -6.22 2.75
CA MET A 164 11.54 -5.43 2.16
C MET A 164 11.74 -5.25 0.65
N ASN A 165 10.66 -5.10 -0.08
CA ASN A 165 10.67 -4.95 -1.54
C ASN A 165 9.76 -3.83 -2.05
N TRP A 166 9.14 -3.03 -1.18
CA TRP A 166 8.19 -2.00 -1.55
C TRP A 166 8.43 -0.73 -0.74
N ALA A 167 8.38 0.42 -1.41
CA ALA A 167 8.36 1.72 -0.78
C ALA A 167 7.36 2.64 -1.48
N ARG A 168 6.63 3.44 -0.72
CA ARG A 168 5.78 4.49 -1.24
C ARG A 168 6.48 5.83 -1.04
N VAL A 169 6.69 6.57 -2.15
CA VAL A 169 7.45 7.82 -2.18
C VAL A 169 6.59 8.92 -2.82
N TRP A 170 6.52 10.07 -2.14
CA TRP A 170 5.67 11.19 -2.57
C TRP A 170 6.43 12.21 -3.41
N MET A 171 5.76 12.74 -4.42
CA MET A 171 6.22 13.88 -5.20
C MET A 171 5.89 15.20 -4.47
N ASN A 172 6.46 15.35 -3.27
CA ASN A 172 6.26 16.49 -2.41
C ASN A 172 7.28 17.61 -2.68
N HIS A 173 6.95 18.87 -2.34
CA HIS A 173 7.82 20.02 -2.60
C HIS A 173 8.89 20.21 -1.49
N TRP A 174 8.53 19.99 -0.21
CA TRP A 174 9.44 20.24 0.93
C TRP A 174 10.68 19.34 0.97
N ASP A 175 10.71 18.26 0.23
CA ASP A 175 11.86 17.39 0.02
C ASP A 175 12.40 17.47 -1.43
N GLY A 176 12.06 18.55 -2.16
CA GLY A 176 12.60 18.83 -3.49
C GLY A 176 12.29 17.78 -4.55
N LYS A 177 11.15 17.09 -4.45
CA LYS A 177 10.73 16.04 -5.39
C LYS A 177 9.55 16.45 -6.28
N ASN A 178 8.87 17.58 -5.99
CA ASN A 178 7.80 18.04 -6.84
C ASN A 178 8.36 18.69 -8.10
N LEU A 179 7.85 18.30 -9.26
CA LEU A 179 8.32 18.80 -10.55
C LEU A 179 7.82 20.22 -10.87
N GLU A 180 6.73 20.65 -10.25
CA GLU A 180 6.05 21.93 -10.52
C GLU A 180 6.21 22.94 -9.38
N TRP A 181 6.75 22.51 -8.24
CA TRP A 181 6.76 23.29 -7.01
C TRP A 181 8.09 23.10 -6.26
N ALA A 182 8.87 24.16 -6.15
CA ALA A 182 10.13 24.16 -5.42
C ALA A 182 9.91 24.16 -3.91
N ALA A 183 10.90 23.66 -3.14
CA ALA A 183 10.85 23.69 -1.69
C ALA A 183 10.76 25.12 -1.13
N ALA A 184 11.44 26.07 -1.75
CA ALA A 184 11.29 27.49 -1.49
C ALA A 184 10.33 28.12 -2.49
N LYS A 185 9.27 28.76 -2.01
CA LYS A 185 8.21 29.34 -2.84
C LYS A 185 8.70 30.24 -3.99
N PRO A 186 9.66 31.18 -3.80
CA PRO A 186 10.11 32.06 -4.88
C PRO A 186 10.82 31.31 -6.02
N ASP A 187 11.29 30.10 -5.79
CA ASP A 187 12.01 29.30 -6.77
C ASP A 187 11.08 28.40 -7.60
N SER A 188 9.77 28.42 -7.31
CA SER A 188 8.80 27.65 -8.08
C SER A 188 8.68 28.17 -9.51
N PRO A 189 8.68 27.29 -10.51
CA PRO A 189 8.60 27.69 -11.90
C PRO A 189 7.19 28.21 -12.24
N LYS A 190 7.08 28.90 -13.35
CA LYS A 190 5.76 29.22 -13.92
C LYS A 190 5.01 27.92 -14.25
N PRO A 191 3.68 27.85 -14.04
CA PRO A 191 2.89 26.69 -14.42
C PRO A 191 3.16 26.25 -15.88
N GLY A 192 3.44 24.96 -16.05
CA GLY A 192 3.81 24.37 -17.35
C GLY A 192 5.33 24.26 -17.60
N THR A 193 6.15 24.71 -16.67
CA THR A 193 7.61 24.46 -16.66
C THR A 193 7.93 23.51 -15.52
N LEU A 194 8.86 22.58 -15.73
CA LEU A 194 9.21 21.57 -14.74
C LEU A 194 10.63 21.79 -14.19
N LEU A 195 10.82 21.41 -12.92
CA LEU A 195 12.08 21.50 -12.18
C LEU A 195 13.00 20.32 -12.54
N ILE A 196 14.08 20.59 -13.23
CA ILE A 196 15.05 19.57 -13.65
C ILE A 196 15.78 18.94 -12.44
N ASP A 197 16.10 19.73 -11.42
CA ASP A 197 16.79 19.20 -10.24
C ASP A 197 15.90 18.24 -9.44
N SER A 198 14.60 18.55 -9.34
CA SER A 198 13.62 17.61 -8.77
C SER A 198 13.52 16.33 -9.63
N ALA A 199 13.56 16.47 -10.95
CA ALA A 199 13.54 15.31 -11.84
C ALA A 199 14.82 14.45 -11.69
N ARG A 200 16.00 15.05 -11.56
CA ARG A 200 17.26 14.33 -11.31
C ARG A 200 17.28 13.67 -9.94
N ARG A 201 16.62 14.26 -8.93
CA ARG A 201 16.46 13.62 -7.63
C ARG A 201 15.66 12.32 -7.75
N TRP A 202 14.60 12.29 -8.54
CA TRP A 202 13.88 11.06 -8.85
C TRP A 202 14.71 10.05 -9.63
N ASP A 203 15.58 10.48 -10.58
CA ASP A 203 16.52 9.56 -11.23
C ASP A 203 17.38 8.82 -10.21
N ALA A 204 17.95 9.56 -9.24
CA ALA A 204 18.76 8.96 -8.18
C ALA A 204 17.94 7.99 -7.29
N ILE A 205 16.68 8.32 -6.99
CA ILE A 205 15.80 7.43 -6.22
C ILE A 205 15.54 6.13 -6.99
N PHE A 206 15.28 6.19 -8.31
CA PHE A 206 15.08 4.99 -9.12
C PHE A 206 16.36 4.17 -9.29
N ASP A 207 17.52 4.80 -9.49
CA ASP A 207 18.79 4.07 -9.55
C ASP A 207 19.08 3.34 -8.21
N LEU A 208 18.74 3.93 -7.06
CA LEU A 208 18.83 3.28 -5.75
C LEU A 208 17.78 2.16 -5.58
N ALA A 209 16.56 2.38 -6.03
CA ALA A 209 15.50 1.38 -5.98
C ALA A 209 15.88 0.12 -6.78
N GLU A 210 16.43 0.30 -7.99
CA GLU A 210 16.96 -0.79 -8.82
C GLU A 210 18.14 -1.51 -8.14
N LYS A 211 19.07 -0.76 -7.55
CA LYS A 211 20.23 -1.29 -6.83
C LYS A 211 19.83 -2.15 -5.63
N HIS A 212 18.81 -1.73 -4.88
CA HIS A 212 18.41 -2.37 -3.63
C HIS A 212 17.18 -3.30 -3.76
N GLY A 213 16.61 -3.45 -4.96
CA GLY A 213 15.46 -4.33 -5.21
C GLY A 213 14.16 -3.82 -4.57
N VAL A 214 14.02 -2.49 -4.43
CA VAL A 214 12.82 -1.83 -3.90
C VAL A 214 11.94 -1.37 -5.06
N TYR A 215 10.65 -1.69 -5.03
CA TYR A 215 9.67 -1.27 -6.02
C TYR A 215 8.92 -0.04 -5.51
N ILE A 216 8.91 1.01 -6.30
CA ILE A 216 8.38 2.32 -5.90
C ILE A 216 6.91 2.46 -6.31
N GLN A 217 6.04 2.72 -5.35
CA GLN A 217 4.74 3.35 -5.59
C GLN A 217 4.95 4.87 -5.56
N MET A 218 4.81 5.51 -6.72
CA MET A 218 5.09 6.93 -6.91
C MET A 218 3.81 7.75 -6.73
N THR A 219 3.68 8.47 -5.63
CA THR A 219 2.51 9.33 -5.35
C THR A 219 2.68 10.68 -6.05
N LEU A 220 1.83 10.98 -7.02
CA LEU A 220 1.97 12.11 -7.94
C LEU A 220 1.38 13.42 -7.38
N GLN A 221 0.29 13.34 -6.63
CA GLN A 221 -0.34 14.45 -5.90
C GLN A 221 -0.71 14.01 -4.48
N HIS A 222 -0.92 14.99 -3.59
CA HIS A 222 -1.43 14.73 -2.25
C HIS A 222 -2.45 15.80 -1.84
N HIS A 223 -3.34 15.45 -0.91
CA HIS A 223 -4.45 16.29 -0.46
C HIS A 223 -4.02 17.70 -0.03
N GLY A 224 -2.92 17.81 0.73
CA GLY A 224 -2.43 19.10 1.21
C GLY A 224 -2.22 20.15 0.13
N GLN A 225 -1.90 19.75 -1.12
CA GLN A 225 -1.75 20.68 -2.25
C GLN A 225 -3.05 21.41 -2.59
N TYR A 226 -4.20 20.77 -2.36
CA TYR A 226 -5.52 21.23 -2.81
C TYR A 226 -6.55 21.27 -1.68
N THR A 227 -6.11 21.54 -0.46
CA THR A 227 -6.98 21.75 0.70
C THR A 227 -6.53 22.95 1.54
N ALA A 228 -7.49 23.59 2.22
CA ALA A 228 -7.25 24.64 3.20
C ALA A 228 -7.36 24.14 4.65
N HIS A 229 -7.62 22.84 4.88
CA HIS A 229 -7.98 22.31 6.20
C HIS A 229 -7.06 21.18 6.68
N THR A 230 -6.91 20.10 5.92
CA THR A 230 -6.12 18.92 6.33
C THR A 230 -4.70 19.04 5.79
N ASP A 231 -3.71 19.22 6.67
CA ASP A 231 -2.29 19.42 6.32
C ASP A 231 -2.09 20.40 5.15
N PRO A 232 -2.64 21.63 5.25
CA PRO A 232 -2.87 22.51 4.12
C PRO A 232 -1.57 23.08 3.57
N ASN A 233 -1.38 22.97 2.24
CA ASN A 233 -0.30 23.60 1.50
C ASN A 233 -0.85 24.55 0.40
N TRP A 234 -2.18 24.69 0.25
CA TRP A 234 -2.79 25.50 -0.79
C TRP A 234 -2.31 26.96 -0.82
N ALA A 235 -2.05 27.56 0.34
CA ALA A 235 -1.57 28.94 0.45
C ALA A 235 -0.24 29.17 -0.31
N ASP A 236 0.57 28.13 -0.46
CA ASP A 236 1.89 28.20 -1.13
C ASP A 236 1.90 27.51 -2.51
N ASN A 237 0.77 26.95 -2.95
CA ASN A 237 0.68 26.24 -4.22
C ASN A 237 0.92 27.20 -5.41
N PRO A 238 1.82 26.89 -6.37
CA PRO A 238 2.07 27.76 -7.53
C PRO A 238 0.88 27.90 -8.49
N PHE A 239 -0.11 27.01 -8.41
CA PHE A 239 -1.34 27.14 -9.21
C PHE A 239 -2.35 28.12 -8.58
N ASN A 240 -2.19 28.46 -7.29
CA ASN A 240 -3.03 29.44 -6.61
C ASN A 240 -2.83 30.84 -7.20
N ALA A 241 -3.92 31.50 -7.57
CA ALA A 241 -3.89 32.86 -8.14
C ALA A 241 -3.20 33.89 -7.24
N ALA A 242 -3.27 33.72 -5.91
CA ALA A 242 -2.55 34.54 -4.93
C ALA A 242 -1.01 34.45 -5.09
N ASN A 243 -0.51 33.41 -5.73
CA ASN A 243 0.91 33.18 -5.99
C ASN A 243 1.29 33.42 -7.46
N GLY A 244 0.41 34.04 -8.26
CA GLY A 244 0.60 34.24 -9.69
C GLY A 244 0.18 33.05 -10.55
N GLY A 245 -0.48 32.05 -9.98
CA GLY A 245 -1.13 30.96 -10.68
C GLY A 245 -2.48 31.38 -11.30
N PHE A 246 -3.33 30.42 -11.59
CA PHE A 246 -4.57 30.64 -12.35
C PHE A 246 -5.83 30.02 -11.67
N LEU A 247 -5.68 29.29 -10.56
CA LEU A 247 -6.80 28.72 -9.82
C LEU A 247 -7.20 29.63 -8.67
N GLN A 248 -8.50 29.87 -8.51
CA GLN A 248 -9.04 30.69 -7.43
C GLN A 248 -9.28 29.88 -6.16
N ASN A 249 -9.71 28.62 -6.32
CA ASN A 249 -10.02 27.70 -5.21
C ASN A 249 -9.28 26.38 -5.41
N PRO A 250 -9.01 25.63 -4.33
CA PRO A 250 -8.37 24.32 -4.41
C PRO A 250 -9.07 23.34 -5.36
N GLY A 251 -10.40 23.25 -5.29
CA GLY A 251 -11.21 22.34 -6.08
C GLY A 251 -11.25 22.64 -7.58
N ASP A 252 -10.94 23.87 -7.99
CA ASP A 252 -10.81 24.24 -9.41
C ASP A 252 -9.80 23.34 -10.13
N PHE A 253 -8.88 22.72 -9.41
CA PHE A 253 -7.89 21.78 -9.96
C PHE A 253 -8.52 20.64 -10.77
N PHE A 254 -9.65 20.12 -10.32
CA PHE A 254 -10.30 18.97 -10.96
C PHE A 254 -11.08 19.34 -12.23
N THR A 255 -11.53 20.58 -12.35
CA THR A 255 -12.42 21.02 -13.45
C THR A 255 -11.76 21.99 -14.41
N ASN A 256 -10.77 22.77 -13.97
CA ASN A 256 -10.10 23.76 -14.79
C ASN A 256 -9.34 23.10 -15.94
N ALA A 257 -9.63 23.52 -17.19
CA ALA A 257 -9.06 22.93 -18.40
C ALA A 257 -7.51 23.07 -18.46
N GLN A 258 -6.97 24.20 -17.97
CA GLN A 258 -5.52 24.44 -17.94
C GLN A 258 -4.84 23.52 -16.89
N ALA A 259 -5.42 23.38 -15.69
CA ALA A 259 -4.88 22.48 -14.67
C ALA A 259 -4.83 21.04 -15.18
N ARG A 260 -5.93 20.54 -15.78
CA ARG A 260 -5.96 19.19 -16.37
C ARG A 260 -4.93 19.03 -17.50
N ARG A 261 -4.79 20.04 -18.37
CA ARG A 261 -3.76 20.03 -19.44
C ARG A 261 -2.34 19.95 -18.86
N LEU A 262 -2.02 20.76 -17.85
CA LEU A 262 -0.71 20.77 -17.21
C LEU A 262 -0.43 19.47 -16.45
N THR A 263 -1.44 18.87 -15.83
CA THR A 263 -1.31 17.54 -15.22
C THR A 263 -0.94 16.48 -16.25
N ARG A 264 -1.58 16.47 -17.44
CA ARG A 264 -1.21 15.54 -18.52
C ARG A 264 0.21 15.80 -19.03
N LEU A 265 0.62 17.06 -19.17
CA LEU A 265 2.00 17.43 -19.52
C LEU A 265 3.00 16.83 -18.52
N LYS A 266 2.76 17.02 -17.22
CA LYS A 266 3.58 16.43 -16.16
C LYS A 266 3.61 14.91 -16.26
N TYR A 267 2.49 14.26 -16.51
CA TYR A 267 2.41 12.80 -16.62
C TYR A 267 3.17 12.26 -17.83
N ARG A 268 3.07 12.93 -19.00
CA ARG A 268 3.90 12.60 -20.16
C ARG A 268 5.39 12.68 -19.82
N TYR A 269 5.82 13.73 -19.11
CA TYR A 269 7.22 13.88 -18.69
C TYR A 269 7.65 12.78 -17.71
N ILE A 270 6.79 12.41 -16.74
CA ILE A 270 7.04 11.35 -15.77
C ILE A 270 7.20 10.01 -16.48
N THR A 271 6.27 9.65 -17.37
CA THR A 271 6.33 8.38 -18.11
C THR A 271 7.53 8.33 -19.05
N ALA A 272 7.85 9.42 -19.74
CA ALA A 272 9.03 9.53 -20.60
C ALA A 272 10.34 9.32 -19.83
N ARG A 273 10.43 9.84 -18.59
CA ARG A 273 11.66 9.81 -17.81
C ARG A 273 11.82 8.55 -16.97
N TYR A 274 10.72 8.04 -16.35
CA TYR A 274 10.78 6.94 -15.37
C TYR A 274 10.05 5.69 -15.81
N GLY A 275 9.19 5.74 -16.80
CA GLY A 275 8.40 4.60 -17.29
C GLY A 275 9.24 3.45 -17.89
N TYR A 276 10.55 3.59 -18.01
CA TYR A 276 11.45 2.48 -18.35
C TYR A 276 11.68 1.52 -17.19
N SER A 277 11.56 2.00 -15.94
CA SER A 277 12.05 1.25 -14.77
C SER A 277 11.10 0.14 -14.35
N THR A 278 11.60 -1.08 -14.33
CA THR A 278 10.88 -2.24 -13.76
C THR A 278 10.64 -2.10 -12.26
N HIS A 279 11.35 -1.17 -11.59
CA HIS A 279 11.19 -0.88 -10.16
C HIS A 279 10.19 0.26 -9.89
N LEU A 280 9.56 0.82 -10.92
CA LEU A 280 8.34 1.57 -10.77
C LEU A 280 7.17 0.57 -10.67
N LEU A 281 6.64 0.36 -9.47
CA LEU A 281 5.49 -0.51 -9.26
C LEU A 281 4.24 0.10 -9.86
N SER A 282 3.99 1.35 -9.49
CA SER A 282 2.75 2.03 -9.85
C SER A 282 2.84 3.53 -9.72
N TYR A 283 1.94 4.19 -10.44
CA TYR A 283 1.59 5.59 -10.24
C TYR A 283 0.37 5.67 -9.32
N GLU A 284 0.51 6.37 -8.23
CA GLU A 284 -0.62 6.76 -7.39
C GLU A 284 -1.04 8.18 -7.76
N LEU A 285 -2.23 8.30 -8.36
CA LEU A 285 -2.69 9.58 -8.89
C LEU A 285 -2.85 10.62 -7.79
N PHE A 286 -3.36 10.20 -6.62
CA PHE A 286 -3.64 11.11 -5.53
C PHE A 286 -3.56 10.40 -4.18
N ASN A 287 -2.87 11.02 -3.19
CA ASN A 287 -2.92 10.59 -1.80
C ASN A 287 -4.15 11.18 -1.11
N GLU A 288 -4.97 10.30 -0.50
CA GLU A 288 -6.07 10.67 0.41
C GLU A 288 -6.99 11.76 -0.15
N VAL A 289 -7.47 11.54 -1.35
CA VAL A 289 -8.29 12.51 -2.09
C VAL A 289 -9.57 12.91 -1.34
N GLN A 290 -10.08 12.09 -0.42
CA GLN A 290 -11.24 12.41 0.43
C GLN A 290 -10.98 13.60 1.37
N ASN A 291 -9.72 13.95 1.66
CA ASN A 291 -9.33 15.07 2.52
C ASN A 291 -9.32 16.43 1.79
N ILE A 292 -9.75 16.46 0.53
CA ILE A 292 -9.92 17.71 -0.22
C ILE A 292 -11.29 18.30 0.08
N THR A 293 -11.32 19.59 0.37
CA THR A 293 -12.53 20.30 0.80
C THR A 293 -13.72 20.12 -0.15
N GLU A 294 -13.45 20.03 -1.46
CA GLU A 294 -14.47 20.01 -2.51
C GLU A 294 -14.99 18.60 -2.83
N VAL A 295 -14.36 17.55 -2.34
CA VAL A 295 -14.79 16.16 -2.62
C VAL A 295 -16.23 15.93 -2.21
N GLN A 296 -16.66 16.46 -1.07
CA GLN A 296 -18.03 16.31 -0.57
C GLN A 296 -19.07 16.99 -1.48
N ASN A 297 -18.72 18.12 -2.11
CA ASN A 297 -19.62 18.90 -2.94
C ASN A 297 -19.50 18.62 -4.43
N HIS A 298 -18.34 18.10 -4.89
CA HIS A 298 -17.98 17.93 -6.29
C HIS A 298 -17.40 16.55 -6.57
N PHE A 299 -17.89 15.53 -5.88
CA PHE A 299 -17.40 14.15 -5.95
C PHE A 299 -17.28 13.61 -7.39
N GLN A 300 -18.29 13.89 -8.23
CA GLN A 300 -18.29 13.41 -9.61
C GLN A 300 -17.16 14.04 -10.46
N ASP A 301 -16.78 15.28 -10.18
CA ASP A 301 -15.66 15.94 -10.86
C ASP A 301 -14.33 15.29 -10.52
N VAL A 302 -14.16 14.88 -9.26
CA VAL A 302 -12.99 14.12 -8.80
C VAL A 302 -12.93 12.75 -9.48
N VAL A 303 -14.05 12.03 -9.58
CA VAL A 303 -14.15 10.76 -10.30
C VAL A 303 -13.79 10.93 -11.78
N ASN A 304 -14.34 11.95 -12.44
CA ASN A 304 -14.08 12.25 -13.86
C ASN A 304 -12.61 12.59 -14.10
N TRP A 305 -12.01 13.38 -13.21
CA TRP A 305 -10.59 13.71 -13.25
C TRP A 305 -9.70 12.45 -13.15
N HIS A 306 -9.98 11.56 -12.20
CA HIS A 306 -9.23 10.31 -12.05
C HIS A 306 -9.31 9.45 -13.31
N LYS A 307 -10.50 9.31 -13.92
CA LYS A 307 -10.68 8.57 -15.17
C LYS A 307 -9.88 9.18 -16.30
N GLU A 308 -9.93 10.50 -16.46
CA GLU A 308 -9.18 11.23 -17.49
C GLU A 308 -7.66 11.08 -17.27
N MET A 309 -7.18 11.29 -16.05
CA MET A 309 -5.75 11.25 -15.74
C MET A 309 -5.18 9.83 -15.83
N ALA A 310 -5.90 8.82 -15.36
CA ALA A 310 -5.51 7.42 -15.53
C ALA A 310 -5.42 7.04 -17.02
N SER A 311 -6.39 7.47 -17.82
CA SER A 311 -6.39 7.23 -19.29
C SER A 311 -5.21 7.93 -19.96
N ALA A 312 -4.96 9.19 -19.63
CA ALA A 312 -3.85 9.95 -20.20
C ALA A 312 -2.48 9.32 -19.85
N LEU A 313 -2.29 8.93 -18.60
CA LEU A 313 -1.07 8.28 -18.13
C LEU A 313 -0.83 6.95 -18.84
N ARG A 314 -1.87 6.10 -18.94
CA ARG A 314 -1.79 4.81 -19.65
C ARG A 314 -1.52 4.95 -21.15
N ALA A 315 -1.93 6.06 -21.77
CA ALA A 315 -1.66 6.31 -23.18
C ALA A 315 -0.19 6.63 -23.46
N GLU A 316 0.50 7.24 -22.49
CA GLU A 316 1.91 7.63 -22.59
C GLU A 316 2.87 6.55 -22.07
N ASP A 317 2.41 5.66 -21.17
CA ASP A 317 3.24 4.64 -20.55
C ASP A 317 3.27 3.35 -21.38
N VAL A 318 4.29 3.19 -22.18
CA VAL A 318 4.47 2.02 -23.07
C VAL A 318 4.70 0.70 -22.33
N ASN A 319 5.06 0.75 -21.05
CA ASN A 319 5.29 -0.43 -20.21
C ASN A 319 4.09 -0.79 -19.34
N HIS A 320 3.01 0.01 -19.38
CA HIS A 320 1.75 -0.27 -18.70
C HIS A 320 1.91 -0.57 -17.20
N HIS A 321 2.59 0.31 -16.47
CA HIS A 321 2.67 0.23 -15.01
C HIS A 321 1.28 0.34 -14.39
N LEU A 322 1.16 -0.18 -13.17
CA LEU A 322 -0.09 -0.12 -12.43
C LEU A 322 -0.46 1.32 -12.06
N VAL A 323 -1.75 1.60 -12.01
CA VAL A 323 -2.29 2.91 -11.62
C VAL A 323 -3.25 2.73 -10.46
N THR A 324 -3.09 3.54 -9.42
CA THR A 324 -3.92 3.53 -8.22
C THR A 324 -4.22 4.95 -7.72
N THR A 325 -5.01 5.04 -6.68
CA THR A 325 -5.23 6.21 -5.84
C THR A 325 -5.52 5.75 -4.41
N SER A 326 -5.33 6.58 -3.40
CA SER A 326 -5.69 6.21 -2.03
C SER A 326 -6.88 7.00 -1.50
N ASN A 327 -7.63 6.35 -0.63
CA ASN A 327 -8.66 6.94 0.22
C ASN A 327 -8.67 6.23 1.58
N SER A 328 -9.42 6.75 2.57
CA SER A 328 -9.45 6.18 3.92
C SER A 328 -10.55 5.12 4.11
N VAL A 329 -11.42 4.91 3.12
CA VAL A 329 -12.62 4.06 3.30
C VAL A 329 -12.67 2.94 2.27
N PRO A 330 -12.64 1.66 2.71
CA PRO A 330 -12.82 0.53 1.83
C PRO A 330 -14.20 0.56 1.14
N GLY A 331 -14.22 0.35 -0.17
CA GLY A 331 -15.48 0.26 -0.92
C GLY A 331 -16.08 1.58 -1.37
N GLU A 332 -15.45 2.71 -1.12
CA GLU A 332 -15.87 3.98 -1.72
C GLU A 332 -15.80 3.95 -3.25
N PRO A 333 -16.69 4.68 -3.96
CA PRO A 333 -16.72 4.71 -5.42
C PRO A 333 -15.40 5.13 -6.06
N LEU A 334 -14.55 5.93 -5.38
CA LEU A 334 -13.21 6.29 -5.86
C LEU A 334 -12.29 5.07 -6.00
N ALA A 335 -12.39 4.09 -5.13
CA ALA A 335 -11.63 2.84 -5.21
C ALA A 335 -12.05 1.96 -6.41
N GLN A 336 -13.20 2.24 -7.03
CA GLN A 336 -13.81 1.40 -8.08
C GLN A 336 -13.79 2.03 -9.48
N ILE A 337 -13.04 3.11 -9.70
CA ILE A 337 -13.04 3.83 -10.99
C ILE A 337 -12.19 3.16 -12.08
N GLY A 338 -11.91 1.86 -12.00
CA GLY A 338 -11.17 1.11 -13.01
C GLY A 338 -9.66 1.27 -12.91
N LEU A 339 -9.16 1.52 -11.70
CA LEU A 339 -7.74 1.48 -11.38
C LEU A 339 -7.26 0.02 -11.23
N ASP A 340 -5.94 -0.18 -11.25
CA ASP A 340 -5.37 -1.52 -11.30
C ASP A 340 -5.37 -2.22 -9.94
N TYR A 341 -5.39 -1.47 -8.84
CA TYR A 341 -5.57 -1.98 -7.50
C TYR A 341 -6.13 -0.90 -6.56
N ASN A 342 -6.74 -1.35 -5.47
CA ASN A 342 -7.32 -0.50 -4.45
C ASN A 342 -6.42 -0.45 -3.23
N GLN A 343 -6.32 0.71 -2.59
CA GLN A 343 -5.67 0.88 -1.32
C GLN A 343 -6.46 1.85 -0.42
N VAL A 344 -6.36 1.60 0.88
CA VAL A 344 -6.93 2.47 1.92
C VAL A 344 -5.89 2.73 2.99
N HIS A 345 -6.10 3.75 3.79
CA HIS A 345 -5.28 4.11 4.92
C HIS A 345 -6.06 3.95 6.21
N THR A 346 -5.37 3.63 7.31
CA THR A 346 -5.99 3.46 8.62
C THR A 346 -5.07 3.88 9.75
N TYR A 347 -5.60 4.70 10.65
CA TYR A 347 -4.93 5.15 11.86
C TYR A 347 -5.81 4.82 13.06
N VAL A 348 -5.58 3.65 13.66
CA VAL A 348 -6.41 3.12 14.73
C VAL A 348 -5.57 2.58 15.89
N PRO A 349 -5.96 2.85 17.14
CA PRO A 349 -5.18 2.40 18.31
C PRO A 349 -5.24 0.88 18.52
N ASN A 350 -6.25 0.17 18.00
CA ASN A 350 -6.35 -1.28 18.04
C ASN A 350 -6.18 -1.89 16.65
N ILE A 351 -4.93 -1.94 16.20
CA ILE A 351 -4.56 -2.44 14.87
C ILE A 351 -4.92 -3.93 14.69
N LEU A 352 -4.92 -4.73 15.76
CA LEU A 352 -5.30 -6.13 15.70
C LEU A 352 -6.76 -6.31 15.29
N SER A 353 -7.67 -5.58 15.93
CA SER A 353 -9.10 -5.62 15.57
C SER A 353 -9.33 -5.17 14.14
N PHE A 354 -8.62 -4.13 13.69
CA PHE A 354 -8.73 -3.66 12.31
C PHE A 354 -8.35 -4.75 11.32
N PHE A 355 -7.12 -5.28 11.38
CA PHE A 355 -6.67 -6.30 10.43
C PHE A 355 -7.46 -7.61 10.52
N ALA A 356 -7.95 -7.96 11.70
CA ALA A 356 -8.84 -9.11 11.87
C ALA A 356 -10.19 -8.94 11.16
N SER A 357 -10.66 -7.71 10.97
CA SER A 357 -11.92 -7.41 10.27
C SER A 357 -11.78 -7.21 8.76
N VAL A 358 -10.56 -7.09 8.24
CA VAL A 358 -10.31 -6.89 6.80
C VAL A 358 -10.81 -8.10 6.02
N GLN A 359 -11.70 -7.86 5.06
CA GLN A 359 -12.24 -8.88 4.17
C GLN A 359 -11.42 -8.96 2.88
N ALA A 360 -11.40 -10.13 2.25
CA ALA A 360 -10.83 -10.27 0.93
C ALA A 360 -11.57 -9.39 -0.08
N ALA A 361 -10.83 -8.76 -1.02
CA ALA A 361 -11.44 -7.98 -2.09
C ALA A 361 -12.47 -8.82 -2.86
N THR A 362 -13.70 -8.34 -2.95
CA THR A 362 -14.82 -9.06 -3.58
C THR A 362 -14.85 -8.91 -5.10
N GLU A 363 -14.25 -7.86 -5.65
CA GLU A 363 -14.42 -7.43 -7.03
C GLU A 363 -13.27 -7.80 -7.99
N GLY A 364 -12.44 -8.79 -7.63
CA GLY A 364 -11.37 -9.23 -8.52
C GLY A 364 -10.26 -8.20 -8.76
N THR A 365 -10.08 -7.24 -7.85
CA THR A 365 -9.02 -6.24 -7.89
C THR A 365 -8.11 -6.42 -6.69
N PRO A 366 -6.76 -6.40 -6.84
CA PRO A 366 -5.85 -6.42 -5.70
C PRO A 366 -6.18 -5.28 -4.74
N TYR A 367 -6.03 -5.55 -3.44
CA TYR A 367 -6.34 -4.61 -2.38
C TYR A 367 -5.32 -4.75 -1.26
N PHE A 368 -4.83 -3.64 -0.71
CA PHE A 368 -4.01 -3.63 0.50
C PHE A 368 -4.15 -2.32 1.28
N ILE A 369 -3.62 -2.30 2.50
CA ILE A 369 -3.58 -1.11 3.34
C ILE A 369 -2.30 -0.34 3.01
N GLY A 370 -2.45 0.82 2.34
CA GLY A 370 -1.34 1.64 1.82
C GLY A 370 -0.62 2.47 2.87
N GLU A 371 -1.31 2.76 4.00
CA GLU A 371 -0.75 3.37 5.20
C GLU A 371 -1.46 2.84 6.43
N TRP A 372 -0.73 2.65 7.53
CA TRP A 372 -1.33 2.39 8.82
C TRP A 372 -0.45 2.85 9.98
N GLY A 373 -1.12 3.20 11.08
CA GLY A 373 -0.48 3.67 12.31
C GLY A 373 -1.46 3.67 13.50
N PRO A 374 -1.00 4.02 14.73
CA PRO A 374 -1.88 4.07 15.91
C PRO A 374 -2.78 5.32 15.93
N SER A 375 -2.32 6.41 15.36
CA SER A 375 -2.99 7.72 15.28
C SER A 375 -2.17 8.64 14.36
N ASP A 376 -2.71 9.79 13.98
CA ASP A 376 -2.01 10.81 13.17
C ASP A 376 -0.85 11.47 13.91
N THR A 377 -0.82 11.37 15.24
CA THR A 377 0.17 12.04 16.12
C THR A 377 1.20 11.10 16.73
N LYS A 378 1.30 9.86 16.29
CA LYS A 378 2.12 8.78 16.87
C LYS A 378 1.73 8.38 18.32
N THR A 379 0.64 8.90 18.85
CA THR A 379 0.16 8.48 20.18
C THR A 379 -0.15 6.99 20.18
N GLY A 380 0.47 6.24 21.09
CA GLY A 380 0.36 4.78 21.17
C GLY A 380 1.34 4.02 20.27
N LEU A 381 2.25 4.70 19.57
CA LEU A 381 3.28 4.07 18.76
C LEU A 381 4.34 3.42 19.64
N THR A 382 4.48 2.11 19.51
CA THR A 382 5.47 1.28 20.20
C THR A 382 5.98 0.19 19.26
N GLU A 383 7.11 -0.44 19.60
CA GLU A 383 7.60 -1.61 18.85
C GLU A 383 6.57 -2.76 18.83
N ALA A 384 5.85 -2.96 19.94
CA ALA A 384 4.80 -3.98 20.02
C ALA A 384 3.62 -3.65 19.09
N PHE A 385 3.23 -2.37 18.97
CA PHE A 385 2.21 -1.95 18.00
C PHE A 385 2.64 -2.25 16.56
N LEU A 386 3.89 -1.90 16.20
CA LEU A 386 4.45 -2.21 14.89
C LEU A 386 4.45 -3.73 14.65
N HIS A 387 4.98 -4.51 15.60
CA HIS A 387 5.02 -5.97 15.53
C HIS A 387 3.62 -6.56 15.27
N ASP A 388 2.67 -6.18 16.10
CA ASP A 388 1.28 -6.66 16.00
C ASP A 388 0.65 -6.31 14.64
N GLY A 389 0.85 -5.08 14.17
CA GLY A 389 0.36 -4.63 12.88
C GLY A 389 1.00 -5.39 11.70
N LEU A 390 2.30 -5.63 11.72
CA LEU A 390 2.99 -6.40 10.69
C LEU A 390 2.43 -7.82 10.58
N TRP A 391 2.37 -8.55 11.71
CA TRP A 391 1.88 -9.93 11.71
C TRP A 391 0.38 -10.03 11.43
N ALA A 392 -0.43 -9.12 11.95
CA ALA A 392 -1.85 -9.09 11.65
C ALA A 392 -2.13 -8.73 10.18
N SER A 393 -1.41 -7.76 9.61
CA SER A 393 -1.52 -7.42 8.18
C SER A 393 -1.14 -8.59 7.28
N LEU A 394 -0.09 -9.33 7.65
CA LEU A 394 0.33 -10.52 6.93
C LEU A 394 -0.75 -11.61 6.91
N MET A 395 -1.48 -11.77 8.03
CA MET A 395 -2.58 -12.75 8.14
C MET A 395 -3.90 -12.26 7.52
N SER A 396 -3.98 -11.02 7.07
CA SER A 396 -5.17 -10.50 6.39
C SER A 396 -5.22 -10.97 4.94
N PRO A 397 -6.41 -11.13 4.33
CA PRO A 397 -6.58 -11.60 2.96
C PRO A 397 -6.34 -10.47 1.94
N THR A 398 -5.23 -9.75 2.08
CA THR A 398 -4.80 -8.62 1.24
C THR A 398 -3.68 -9.02 0.29
N ALA A 399 -3.47 -8.22 -0.76
CA ALA A 399 -2.46 -8.47 -1.78
C ALA A 399 -1.04 -8.08 -1.35
N GLY A 400 -0.88 -7.44 -0.19
CA GLY A 400 0.41 -7.01 0.34
C GLY A 400 0.35 -6.77 1.85
N ALA A 401 1.50 -6.69 2.52
CA ALA A 401 1.60 -6.48 3.96
C ALA A 401 2.72 -5.50 4.32
N GLY A 402 2.61 -4.90 5.49
CA GLY A 402 3.66 -4.11 6.10
C GLY A 402 3.81 -2.68 5.60
N GLN A 403 2.81 -2.08 4.94
CA GLN A 403 2.84 -0.68 4.47
C GLN A 403 2.66 0.29 5.64
N PHE A 404 3.66 0.34 6.53
CA PHE A 404 3.66 1.12 7.76
C PHE A 404 4.07 2.57 7.49
N TRP A 405 3.33 3.54 8.09
CA TRP A 405 3.53 4.95 7.80
C TRP A 405 4.75 5.59 8.48
N TYR A 406 5.07 5.22 9.72
CA TYR A 406 6.08 5.92 10.51
C TYR A 406 7.50 5.38 10.28
N TRP A 407 8.04 5.52 9.06
CA TRP A 407 9.40 5.10 8.69
C TRP A 407 10.49 5.77 9.53
N ASP A 408 10.26 7.02 9.93
CA ASP A 408 11.17 7.76 10.80
C ASP A 408 11.31 7.14 12.20
N ALA A 409 10.23 6.58 12.74
CA ALA A 409 10.26 5.85 14.00
C ALA A 409 10.97 4.49 13.86
N VAL A 410 10.82 3.81 12.72
CA VAL A 410 11.56 2.57 12.43
C VAL A 410 13.06 2.83 12.47
N GLU A 411 13.50 3.88 11.80
CA GLU A 411 14.91 4.30 11.79
C GLU A 411 15.41 4.72 13.18
N ALA A 412 14.69 5.65 13.82
CA ALA A 412 15.08 6.23 15.11
C ALA A 412 15.18 5.19 16.24
N ASN A 413 14.37 4.14 16.20
CA ASN A 413 14.31 3.11 17.23
C ASN A 413 14.96 1.79 16.80
N ASN A 414 15.53 1.72 15.62
CA ASN A 414 16.11 0.50 15.06
C ASN A 414 15.12 -0.70 15.04
N TRP A 415 13.89 -0.49 14.57
CA TRP A 415 12.86 -1.54 14.50
C TRP A 415 12.96 -2.42 13.24
N TRP A 416 14.03 -2.33 12.47
CA TRP A 416 14.32 -3.14 11.30
C TRP A 416 14.22 -4.66 11.54
N PRO A 417 14.61 -5.20 12.72
CA PRO A 417 14.46 -6.62 13.01
C PRO A 417 13.01 -7.14 12.92
N GLN A 418 12.01 -6.30 13.17
CA GLN A 418 10.60 -6.68 13.06
C GLN A 418 10.24 -7.02 11.61
N PHE A 419 10.68 -6.21 10.66
CA PHE A 419 10.50 -6.48 9.23
C PHE A 419 11.35 -7.68 8.77
N ALA A 420 12.58 -7.81 9.26
CA ALA A 420 13.45 -8.95 8.94
C ALA A 420 12.83 -10.27 9.37
N SER A 421 12.15 -10.32 10.53
CA SER A 421 11.43 -11.49 11.00
C SER A 421 10.30 -11.90 10.06
N VAL A 422 9.45 -10.95 9.64
CA VAL A 422 8.39 -11.21 8.65
C VAL A 422 8.97 -11.65 7.32
N SER A 423 10.03 -11.00 6.83
CA SER A 423 10.72 -11.42 5.59
C SER A 423 11.27 -12.84 5.67
N GLY A 424 11.83 -13.22 6.82
CA GLY A 424 12.29 -14.59 7.07
C GLY A 424 11.15 -15.61 6.97
N PHE A 425 10.01 -15.29 7.57
CA PHE A 425 8.80 -16.11 7.48
C PHE A 425 8.26 -16.22 6.05
N LEU A 426 8.22 -15.11 5.30
CA LEU A 426 7.83 -15.11 3.88
C LEU A 426 8.74 -16.01 3.03
N LYS A 427 10.06 -15.97 3.25
CA LYS A 427 11.04 -16.83 2.57
C LYS A 427 10.88 -18.31 2.96
N ALA A 428 10.40 -18.59 4.17
CA ALA A 428 10.10 -19.95 4.63
C ALA A 428 8.76 -20.50 4.09
N GLY A 429 8.11 -19.79 3.17
CA GLY A 429 6.87 -20.21 2.50
C GLY A 429 5.60 -19.56 3.07
N GLY A 430 5.73 -18.57 3.96
CA GLY A 430 4.61 -17.75 4.40
C GLY A 430 4.07 -16.84 3.29
N SER A 431 2.89 -16.29 3.55
CA SER A 431 2.12 -15.40 2.68
C SER A 431 1.70 -15.96 1.31
N GLN A 432 0.53 -16.55 1.34
CA GLN A 432 -0.23 -16.87 0.13
C GLN A 432 -1.39 -15.87 0.01
N PRO A 433 -1.25 -14.75 -0.71
CA PRO A 433 -2.21 -13.64 -0.69
C PRO A 433 -3.62 -14.00 -1.18
N THR A 434 -3.77 -15.13 -1.84
CA THR A 434 -5.06 -15.64 -2.32
C THR A 434 -5.79 -16.51 -1.30
N PHE A 435 -5.23 -16.68 -0.10
CA PHE A 435 -5.90 -17.46 0.92
C PHE A 435 -7.13 -16.74 1.48
N ASP A 436 -8.21 -17.48 1.63
CA ASP A 436 -9.40 -17.02 2.35
C ASP A 436 -9.14 -17.03 3.86
N THR A 437 -9.94 -16.25 4.60
CA THR A 437 -9.88 -16.27 6.06
C THR A 437 -10.46 -17.58 6.60
N ILE A 438 -9.75 -18.21 7.53
CA ILE A 438 -10.21 -19.40 8.27
C ILE A 438 -10.37 -19.00 9.74
N ILE A 439 -11.47 -19.40 10.35
CA ILE A 439 -11.70 -19.22 11.79
C ILE A 439 -11.34 -20.53 12.49
N PRO A 440 -10.26 -20.59 13.30
CA PRO A 440 -9.87 -21.78 14.03
C PRO A 440 -10.68 -21.90 15.33
N ALA A 441 -10.90 -23.13 15.78
CA ALA A 441 -11.25 -23.39 17.18
C ALA A 441 -9.96 -23.39 18.01
N VAL A 442 -9.92 -22.60 19.08
CA VAL A 442 -8.75 -22.50 19.96
C VAL A 442 -9.06 -23.12 21.31
N HIS A 443 -8.27 -24.12 21.70
CA HIS A 443 -8.24 -24.66 23.07
C HIS A 443 -6.94 -24.24 23.73
N SER A 444 -7.01 -23.50 24.81
CA SER A 444 -5.83 -23.03 25.55
C SER A 444 -5.90 -23.41 27.02
N THR A 445 -4.74 -23.51 27.63
CA THR A 445 -4.61 -23.66 29.08
C THR A 445 -4.47 -22.29 29.73
N GLY A 446 -4.97 -22.14 30.94
CA GLY A 446 -4.87 -20.92 31.74
C GLY A 446 -6.22 -20.26 32.03
N THR A 447 -6.17 -19.19 32.80
CA THR A 447 -7.35 -18.39 33.17
C THR A 447 -7.84 -17.62 31.96
N LEU A 448 -9.15 -17.52 31.78
CA LEU A 448 -9.74 -16.67 30.74
C LEU A 448 -9.24 -15.22 30.89
N GLY A 449 -8.74 -14.68 29.80
CA GLY A 449 -8.23 -13.34 29.75
C GLY A 449 -9.25 -12.30 29.27
N GLU A 450 -8.78 -11.14 28.99
CA GLU A 450 -9.56 -10.05 28.42
C GLU A 450 -9.71 -10.22 26.90
N PHE A 451 -10.86 -9.85 26.37
CA PHE A 451 -11.12 -9.67 24.95
C PHE A 451 -11.37 -8.21 24.67
N SER A 452 -10.37 -7.51 24.16
CA SER A 452 -10.45 -6.10 23.82
C SER A 452 -10.59 -5.91 22.31
N PHE A 453 -11.47 -5.00 21.91
CA PHE A 453 -11.71 -4.66 20.49
C PHE A 453 -12.14 -3.21 20.33
N ALA A 454 -12.00 -2.69 19.11
CA ALA A 454 -12.55 -1.42 18.68
C ALA A 454 -13.33 -1.61 17.38
N LEU A 455 -14.19 -0.67 17.05
CA LEU A 455 -14.90 -0.68 15.77
C LEU A 455 -13.92 -0.27 14.67
N PRO A 456 -13.88 -1.01 13.54
CA PRO A 456 -12.79 -0.86 12.56
C PRO A 456 -12.98 0.30 11.58
N GLY A 457 -14.20 0.80 11.42
CA GLY A 457 -14.51 1.90 10.49
C GLY A 457 -14.06 3.27 10.98
N ASN A 458 -14.32 4.31 10.18
CA ASN A 458 -14.04 5.71 10.49
C ASN A 458 -15.36 6.52 10.48
N TRP A 459 -15.46 7.63 9.76
CA TRP A 459 -16.64 8.49 9.66
C TRP A 459 -17.58 8.05 8.51
N GLU A 460 -17.99 6.79 8.48
CA GLU A 460 -18.93 6.27 7.50
C GLU A 460 -20.24 5.79 8.13
N PRO A 461 -21.31 5.64 7.37
CA PRO A 461 -22.56 5.06 7.86
C PRO A 461 -22.34 3.63 8.39
N PHE A 462 -23.01 3.31 9.50
CA PHE A 462 -23.11 1.93 9.94
C PHE A 462 -23.94 1.12 8.95
N THR A 463 -23.39 0.03 8.46
CA THR A 463 -24.09 -0.96 7.64
C THR A 463 -24.40 -2.25 8.42
N ARG A 464 -23.84 -2.37 9.64
CA ARG A 464 -24.08 -3.47 10.57
C ARG A 464 -24.33 -2.93 11.98
N PHE A 465 -25.32 -3.50 12.69
CA PHE A 465 -25.74 -3.10 14.03
C PHE A 465 -25.72 -4.24 15.05
N ALA A 466 -25.22 -5.42 14.66
CA ALA A 466 -25.10 -6.56 15.55
C ALA A 466 -23.83 -7.37 15.25
N ALA A 467 -23.15 -7.84 16.29
CA ALA A 467 -22.01 -8.75 16.19
C ALA A 467 -22.05 -9.82 17.27
N VAL A 468 -21.47 -10.99 16.96
CA VAL A 468 -21.21 -12.05 17.94
C VAL A 468 -19.76 -11.93 18.38
N LEU A 469 -19.51 -11.89 19.69
CA LEU A 469 -18.16 -11.88 20.23
C LEU A 469 -17.70 -13.31 20.51
N PRO A 470 -16.68 -13.82 19.80
CA PRO A 470 -16.18 -15.16 20.01
C PRO A 470 -15.31 -15.26 21.27
N ALA A 471 -15.58 -16.24 22.11
CA ALA A 471 -14.80 -16.50 23.34
C ALA A 471 -13.61 -17.44 23.10
N ASP A 472 -13.49 -18.01 21.93
CA ASP A 472 -12.50 -19.05 21.58
C ASP A 472 -11.15 -18.49 21.09
N GLY A 473 -10.98 -17.18 21.08
CA GLY A 473 -9.77 -16.53 20.58
C GLY A 473 -9.83 -16.06 19.13
N ALA A 474 -10.90 -16.38 18.40
CA ALA A 474 -11.13 -15.85 17.06
C ALA A 474 -11.38 -14.34 17.08
N ALA A 475 -11.18 -13.67 15.97
CA ALA A 475 -11.55 -12.27 15.80
C ALA A 475 -13.08 -12.11 15.67
N ALA A 476 -13.63 -11.06 16.23
CA ALA A 476 -15.02 -10.67 15.98
C ALA A 476 -15.16 -10.06 14.59
N ASP A 477 -16.21 -10.44 13.86
CA ASP A 477 -16.56 -9.73 12.61
C ASP A 477 -17.32 -8.45 12.94
N LEU A 478 -16.61 -7.33 12.88
CA LEU A 478 -17.10 -5.98 13.14
C LEU A 478 -17.19 -5.12 11.88
N SER A 479 -17.04 -5.72 10.71
CA SER A 479 -17.13 -5.01 9.42
C SER A 479 -18.45 -4.24 9.30
N GLY A 480 -18.41 -3.04 8.72
CA GLY A 480 -19.58 -2.16 8.61
C GLY A 480 -19.99 -1.43 9.89
N MET A 481 -19.11 -1.38 10.90
CA MET A 481 -19.29 -0.61 12.12
C MET A 481 -18.27 0.53 12.17
N SER A 482 -18.73 1.78 12.25
CA SER A 482 -17.89 2.98 12.35
C SER A 482 -17.30 3.15 13.76
N SER A 483 -16.08 3.68 13.86
CA SER A 483 -15.45 4.04 15.14
C SER A 483 -16.05 5.28 15.77
N TYR A 484 -16.65 6.18 14.97
CA TYR A 484 -17.38 7.34 15.46
C TYR A 484 -18.81 6.93 15.81
N PHE A 485 -19.09 6.81 17.11
CA PHE A 485 -20.39 6.37 17.61
C PHE A 485 -21.36 7.53 17.67
N GLN A 486 -22.01 7.82 16.54
CA GLN A 486 -22.82 9.01 16.27
C GLN A 486 -24.03 9.17 17.19
N GLY A 487 -24.33 10.43 17.53
CA GLY A 487 -25.54 10.85 18.23
C GLY A 487 -26.63 11.39 17.29
N SER A 488 -27.51 12.22 17.83
CA SER A 488 -28.68 12.73 17.11
C SER A 488 -28.35 13.65 15.94
N TYR A 489 -27.21 14.34 15.93
CA TYR A 489 -26.80 15.22 14.84
C TYR A 489 -26.51 14.47 13.54
N HIS A 490 -26.06 13.19 13.65
CA HIS A 490 -25.72 12.34 12.54
C HIS A 490 -26.48 11.00 12.63
N LYS A 491 -27.79 11.10 12.90
CA LYS A 491 -28.67 9.93 13.04
C LYS A 491 -28.77 9.09 11.77
N ASP A 492 -28.55 9.69 10.62
CA ASP A 492 -28.45 9.05 9.31
C ASP A 492 -27.25 8.11 9.22
N LEU A 493 -26.12 8.44 9.85
CA LEU A 493 -24.94 7.59 9.89
C LEU A 493 -25.09 6.42 10.86
N ARG A 494 -25.86 6.58 11.95
CA ARG A 494 -26.15 5.51 12.92
C ARG A 494 -27.62 5.51 13.35
N PRO A 495 -28.54 4.99 12.52
CA PRO A 495 -30.00 5.02 12.82
C PRO A 495 -30.42 4.14 13.99
N HIS A 496 -29.62 3.12 14.36
CA HIS A 496 -29.95 2.14 15.39
C HIS A 496 -28.84 1.99 16.43
N PRO A 497 -29.17 1.54 17.68
CA PRO A 497 -28.17 1.06 18.63
C PRO A 497 -27.38 -0.12 18.09
N VAL A 498 -26.17 -0.34 18.63
CA VAL A 498 -25.34 -1.49 18.28
C VAL A 498 -25.46 -2.56 19.36
N THR A 499 -25.57 -3.82 18.95
CA THR A 499 -25.74 -4.96 19.85
C THR A 499 -24.59 -5.97 19.72
N PHE A 500 -24.15 -6.52 20.84
CA PHE A 500 -23.16 -7.58 20.92
C PHE A 500 -23.75 -8.80 21.60
N GLN A 501 -23.68 -9.96 20.94
CA GLN A 501 -24.02 -11.25 21.55
C GLN A 501 -22.77 -11.78 22.25
N VAL A 502 -22.85 -11.97 23.56
CA VAL A 502 -21.76 -12.38 24.45
C VAL A 502 -22.17 -13.64 25.17
N ASN A 503 -21.33 -14.67 25.17
CA ASN A 503 -21.60 -15.91 25.87
C ASN A 503 -20.49 -16.22 26.89
N CYS A 504 -20.69 -15.82 28.15
CA CYS A 504 -19.70 -15.94 29.20
C CYS A 504 -19.67 -17.35 29.77
N SER A 505 -18.49 -17.97 29.86
CA SER A 505 -18.28 -19.28 30.52
C SER A 505 -18.35 -19.22 32.04
N GLY A 506 -18.25 -18.04 32.62
CA GLY A 506 -18.40 -17.66 34.02
C GLY A 506 -18.81 -16.19 34.09
N PRO A 507 -19.02 -15.63 35.30
CA PRO A 507 -19.30 -14.20 35.42
C PRO A 507 -18.22 -13.36 34.76
N CYS A 508 -18.60 -12.43 33.86
CA CYS A 508 -17.68 -11.54 33.17
C CYS A 508 -18.16 -10.08 33.20
N GLN A 509 -17.34 -9.15 32.76
CA GLN A 509 -17.69 -7.72 32.68
C GLN A 509 -17.53 -7.26 31.23
N PHE A 510 -18.51 -6.50 30.75
CA PHE A 510 -18.44 -5.77 29.51
C PHE A 510 -18.17 -4.31 29.81
N GLN A 511 -17.07 -3.79 29.29
CA GLN A 511 -16.60 -2.44 29.55
C GLN A 511 -16.57 -1.63 28.24
N VAL A 512 -17.00 -0.37 28.31
CA VAL A 512 -16.92 0.61 27.23
C VAL A 512 -16.10 1.80 27.74
N ALA A 513 -14.84 1.86 27.39
CA ALA A 513 -14.01 3.03 27.62
C ALA A 513 -14.36 4.09 26.57
N VAL A 514 -14.77 5.27 27.04
CA VAL A 514 -15.07 6.42 26.20
C VAL A 514 -13.77 7.17 25.98
N GLY A 515 -13.29 7.16 24.74
CA GLY A 515 -12.13 7.93 24.30
C GLY A 515 -12.52 9.38 24.00
N THR A 516 -12.23 9.86 22.77
CA THR A 516 -12.58 11.22 22.38
C THR A 516 -14.10 11.40 22.32
N VAL A 517 -14.58 12.55 22.83
CA VAL A 517 -15.98 12.99 22.79
C VAL A 517 -16.04 14.31 22.04
N ALA A 518 -17.01 14.44 21.15
CA ALA A 518 -17.27 15.66 20.39
C ALA A 518 -17.59 16.85 21.30
N LYS A 519 -17.23 18.05 20.85
CA LYS A 519 -17.51 19.29 21.59
C LYS A 519 -18.97 19.52 21.95
N ALA A 520 -19.91 19.00 21.16
CA ALA A 520 -21.35 19.14 21.43
C ALA A 520 -21.84 18.16 22.53
N GLY A 521 -21.00 17.24 22.99
CA GLY A 521 -21.33 16.27 24.01
C GLY A 521 -22.00 15.00 23.47
N ALA A 522 -21.99 13.94 24.27
CA ALA A 522 -22.52 12.61 23.95
C ALA A 522 -23.18 11.98 25.18
N HIS A 523 -24.04 10.98 24.98
CA HIS A 523 -24.67 10.24 26.07
C HIS A 523 -24.59 8.70 25.82
N PRO A 524 -23.42 8.06 26.06
CA PRO A 524 -23.34 6.61 25.99
C PRO A 524 -24.23 5.91 27.02
N VAL A 525 -25.09 5.01 26.52
CA VAL A 525 -26.01 4.18 27.32
C VAL A 525 -25.70 2.70 27.05
N LEU A 526 -25.25 1.99 28.06
CA LEU A 526 -24.91 0.56 28.01
C LEU A 526 -26.04 -0.25 28.68
N SER A 527 -26.66 -1.16 27.92
CA SER A 527 -27.75 -2.00 28.38
C SER A 527 -27.40 -3.50 28.26
N VAL A 528 -27.90 -4.31 29.16
CA VAL A 528 -27.79 -5.78 29.14
C VAL A 528 -29.17 -6.40 29.18
N ASN A 529 -29.49 -7.26 28.21
CA ASN A 529 -30.78 -7.95 28.10
C ASN A 529 -31.98 -6.97 28.25
N GLY A 530 -31.84 -5.79 27.61
CA GLY A 530 -32.87 -4.74 27.58
C GLY A 530 -32.94 -3.85 28.84
N LYS A 531 -32.04 -4.04 29.82
CA LYS A 531 -31.98 -3.17 31.01
C LYS A 531 -30.72 -2.30 30.98
N VAL A 532 -30.86 -1.00 31.28
CA VAL A 532 -29.70 -0.10 31.41
C VAL A 532 -28.83 -0.58 32.56
N ALA A 533 -27.54 -0.80 32.26
CA ALA A 533 -26.53 -1.23 33.22
C ALA A 533 -25.62 -0.08 33.64
N ALA A 534 -25.29 0.82 32.72
CA ALA A 534 -24.50 2.03 32.97
C ALA A 534 -24.79 3.07 31.91
N GLU A 535 -24.73 4.34 32.28
CA GLU A 535 -24.83 5.47 31.38
C GLU A 535 -24.06 6.67 31.93
N PHE A 536 -23.69 7.60 31.06
CA PHE A 536 -23.04 8.84 31.43
C PHE A 536 -23.32 9.94 30.40
N GLU A 537 -23.72 11.12 30.85
CA GLU A 537 -23.93 12.28 29.98
C GLU A 537 -22.67 13.16 29.97
N PHE A 538 -22.05 13.30 28.79
CA PHE A 538 -20.97 14.25 28.55
C PHE A 538 -21.57 15.58 28.10
N PRO A 539 -21.39 16.67 28.89
CA PRO A 539 -21.89 17.98 28.51
C PRO A 539 -21.09 18.57 27.33
N ALA A 540 -21.65 19.57 26.67
CA ALA A 540 -20.95 20.35 25.67
C ALA A 540 -19.69 21.01 26.26
N ALA A 541 -18.61 21.05 25.45
CA ALA A 541 -17.31 21.62 25.80
C ALA A 541 -16.84 22.60 24.72
N ALA A 542 -15.72 23.30 24.98
CA ALA A 542 -15.16 24.27 24.04
C ALA A 542 -14.53 23.59 22.79
N ALA A 543 -14.08 22.37 22.92
CA ALA A 543 -13.47 21.55 21.86
C ALA A 543 -13.76 20.07 22.12
N ASP A 544 -13.45 19.22 21.14
CA ASP A 544 -13.40 17.77 21.34
C ASP A 544 -12.40 17.44 22.43
N HIS A 545 -12.75 16.49 23.30
CA HIS A 545 -11.98 16.23 24.52
C HIS A 545 -11.96 14.74 24.88
N ASP A 546 -11.01 14.34 25.72
CA ASP A 546 -10.94 12.98 26.27
C ASP A 546 -12.13 12.73 27.21
N GLY A 547 -12.89 11.66 26.98
CA GLY A 547 -14.01 11.26 27.82
C GLY A 547 -13.57 10.77 29.21
N GLY A 548 -12.44 10.09 29.31
CA GLY A 548 -11.84 9.64 30.57
C GLY A 548 -12.75 8.77 31.44
N ARG A 549 -13.77 8.12 30.86
CA ARG A 549 -14.77 7.31 31.56
C ARG A 549 -14.86 5.91 30.97
N THR A 550 -15.16 4.93 31.84
CA THR A 550 -15.49 3.57 31.45
C THR A 550 -16.85 3.19 32.00
N LEU A 551 -17.78 2.84 31.11
CA LEU A 551 -19.05 2.23 31.49
C LEU A 551 -18.82 0.73 31.65
N THR A 552 -19.33 0.15 32.75
CA THR A 552 -19.14 -1.28 33.05
C THR A 552 -20.50 -1.96 33.29
N ALA A 553 -20.72 -3.07 32.59
CA ALA A 553 -21.87 -3.94 32.78
C ALA A 553 -21.40 -5.32 33.23
N TYR A 554 -22.05 -5.87 34.26
CA TYR A 554 -21.81 -7.24 34.75
C TYR A 554 -22.70 -8.23 33.99
N LEU A 555 -22.07 -9.24 33.40
CA LEU A 555 -22.76 -10.29 32.65
C LEU A 555 -22.78 -11.59 33.42
N PRO A 556 -23.94 -12.28 33.49
CA PRO A 556 -24.02 -13.61 34.12
C PRO A 556 -23.34 -14.66 33.20
N THR A 557 -23.12 -15.85 33.75
CA THR A 557 -22.76 -17.05 32.99
C THR A 557 -23.85 -17.33 31.93
N GLY A 558 -23.45 -17.67 30.74
CA GLY A 558 -24.34 -17.94 29.62
C GLY A 558 -24.49 -16.76 28.65
N PRO A 559 -25.46 -16.86 27.71
CA PRO A 559 -25.66 -15.85 26.67
C PRO A 559 -26.26 -14.57 27.22
N SER A 560 -25.75 -13.43 26.77
CA SER A 560 -26.27 -12.09 27.05
C SER A 560 -26.24 -11.24 25.79
N THR A 561 -27.23 -10.36 25.64
CA THR A 561 -27.26 -9.31 24.62
C THR A 561 -26.86 -7.99 25.27
N VAL A 562 -25.72 -7.46 24.86
CA VAL A 562 -25.22 -6.15 25.29
C VAL A 562 -25.54 -5.13 24.20
N MET A 563 -26.14 -4.01 24.57
CA MET A 563 -26.50 -2.93 23.63
C MET A 563 -25.81 -1.63 24.06
N LEU A 564 -25.18 -0.96 23.11
CA LEU A 564 -24.68 0.40 23.27
C LEU A 564 -25.50 1.35 22.39
N ASP A 565 -25.94 2.45 22.98
CA ASP A 565 -26.63 3.56 22.30
C ASP A 565 -25.98 4.89 22.64
N ASN A 566 -26.30 5.91 21.85
CA ASN A 566 -25.93 7.31 22.06
C ASN A 566 -27.15 8.19 21.74
N PRO A 567 -28.06 8.41 22.70
CA PRO A 567 -29.16 9.38 22.55
C PRO A 567 -28.70 10.84 22.66
N GLY A 568 -27.42 11.10 22.97
CA GLY A 568 -26.83 12.43 23.04
C GLY A 568 -26.77 13.14 21.70
N LEU A 569 -26.16 14.34 21.68
CA LEU A 569 -26.15 15.21 20.49
C LEU A 569 -25.17 14.73 19.43
N ASP A 570 -23.93 14.44 19.82
CA ASP A 570 -22.85 14.21 18.88
C ASP A 570 -22.11 12.89 19.20
N TRP A 571 -20.98 12.65 18.60
CA TRP A 571 -20.26 11.38 18.62
C TRP A 571 -19.31 11.24 19.81
N PHE A 572 -18.96 9.99 20.08
CA PHE A 572 -17.78 9.57 20.88
C PHE A 572 -17.11 8.37 20.24
N ILE A 573 -15.85 8.10 20.61
CA ILE A 573 -15.10 6.94 20.15
C ILE A 573 -15.02 5.89 21.27
N PRO A 574 -15.74 4.74 21.16
CA PRO A 574 -15.72 3.67 22.15
C PRO A 574 -14.52 2.73 21.95
N ARG A 575 -14.03 2.19 23.07
CA ARG A 575 -13.18 0.99 23.12
C ARG A 575 -13.84 -0.02 24.03
N PHE A 576 -13.80 -1.29 23.63
CA PHE A 576 -14.53 -2.34 24.31
C PHE A 576 -13.56 -3.34 24.94
N THR A 577 -13.90 -3.83 26.14
CA THR A 577 -13.20 -4.93 26.81
C THR A 577 -14.20 -5.84 27.50
N VAL A 578 -14.08 -7.16 27.25
CA VAL A 578 -14.82 -8.17 28.02
C VAL A 578 -13.82 -8.93 28.87
N THR A 579 -13.93 -8.79 30.20
CA THR A 579 -12.99 -9.42 31.14
C THR A 579 -13.39 -10.85 31.45
N HIS A 580 -12.44 -11.72 31.76
CA HIS A 580 -12.66 -13.17 32.09
C HIS A 580 -13.47 -13.88 30.99
N TYR A 581 -13.20 -13.57 29.73
CA TYR A 581 -14.03 -13.98 28.61
C TYR A 581 -13.31 -14.85 27.59
N ALA A 582 -12.21 -14.35 27.05
CA ALA A 582 -11.56 -14.99 25.93
C ALA A 582 -10.49 -16.01 26.33
N SER A 583 -10.23 -16.95 25.44
CA SER A 583 -9.01 -17.77 25.48
C SER A 583 -7.80 -16.86 25.71
N PRO A 584 -6.82 -17.24 26.53
CA PRO A 584 -5.58 -16.46 26.69
C PRO A 584 -4.77 -16.35 25.41
N VAL A 585 -5.11 -17.07 24.33
CA VAL A 585 -4.46 -17.04 23.03
C VAL A 585 -5.41 -16.47 21.97
N GLY A 586 -4.99 -15.41 21.31
CA GLY A 586 -5.61 -14.91 20.08
C GLY A 586 -4.97 -15.55 18.86
N VAL A 587 -5.72 -15.75 17.78
CA VAL A 587 -5.22 -16.37 16.55
C VAL A 587 -5.82 -15.70 15.33
N LEU A 588 -4.98 -15.39 14.35
CA LEU A 588 -5.38 -15.05 12.99
C LEU A 588 -4.90 -16.15 12.06
N VAL A 589 -5.77 -16.59 11.16
CA VAL A 589 -5.49 -17.68 10.21
C VAL A 589 -6.02 -17.32 8.84
N LYS A 590 -5.23 -17.57 7.82
CA LYS A 590 -5.71 -17.61 6.43
C LYS A 590 -5.25 -18.88 5.74
N GLY A 591 -6.02 -19.35 4.77
CA GLY A 591 -5.68 -20.60 4.11
C GLY A 591 -6.55 -20.94 2.92
N SER A 592 -6.22 -22.07 2.34
CA SER A 592 -6.96 -22.74 1.27
C SER A 592 -7.27 -24.19 1.68
N ARG A 593 -7.84 -24.95 0.77
CA ARG A 593 -8.07 -26.39 0.97
C ARG A 593 -6.77 -27.20 1.15
N HIS A 594 -5.60 -26.67 0.75
CA HIS A 594 -4.36 -27.43 0.70
C HIS A 594 -3.25 -26.85 1.57
N ALA A 595 -3.36 -25.63 2.04
CA ALA A 595 -2.35 -24.99 2.87
C ALA A 595 -2.99 -23.91 3.75
N ALA A 596 -2.33 -23.59 4.86
CA ALA A 596 -2.75 -22.50 5.73
C ALA A 596 -1.55 -21.84 6.38
N GLU A 597 -1.72 -20.62 6.83
CA GLU A 597 -0.79 -19.93 7.71
C GLU A 597 -1.54 -19.27 8.85
N PHE A 598 -0.87 -19.15 9.99
CA PHE A 598 -1.46 -18.59 11.19
C PHE A 598 -0.45 -17.76 11.97
N TRP A 599 -0.98 -16.84 12.75
CA TRP A 599 -0.27 -16.15 13.82
C TRP A 599 -1.07 -16.27 15.11
N ALA A 600 -0.46 -16.86 16.15
CA ALA A 600 -1.04 -17.08 17.46
C ALA A 600 -0.29 -16.24 18.49
N TYR A 601 -1.00 -15.47 19.29
CA TYR A 601 -0.43 -14.52 20.24
C TYR A 601 -1.04 -14.67 21.64
N ASN A 602 -0.20 -14.51 22.66
CA ASN A 602 -0.64 -14.38 24.03
C ASN A 602 -1.37 -13.04 24.21
N ARG A 603 -2.61 -13.07 24.67
CA ARG A 603 -3.39 -11.84 24.92
C ARG A 603 -2.84 -11.04 26.09
N ASP A 604 -2.18 -11.68 27.06
CA ASP A 604 -1.33 -10.98 28.03
C ASP A 604 -0.02 -10.57 27.37
N ARG A 605 -0.02 -9.35 26.84
CA ARG A 605 1.16 -8.78 26.12
C ARG A 605 2.32 -8.44 27.04
N THR A 606 2.15 -8.53 28.37
CA THR A 606 3.24 -8.34 29.32
C THR A 606 4.26 -9.49 29.27
N GLY A 607 3.85 -10.66 28.76
CA GLY A 607 4.68 -11.86 28.68
C GLY A 607 4.99 -12.47 30.06
N ALA A 608 4.20 -12.12 31.10
CA ALA A 608 4.44 -12.54 32.48
C ALA A 608 4.31 -14.05 32.68
N SER A 609 3.44 -14.70 31.90
CA SER A 609 3.21 -16.13 31.98
C SER A 609 3.11 -16.78 30.60
N PRO A 610 3.82 -17.90 30.34
CA PRO A 610 3.66 -18.64 29.12
C PRO A 610 2.30 -19.30 29.03
N VAL A 611 1.69 -19.28 27.86
CA VAL A 611 0.43 -19.94 27.54
C VAL A 611 0.66 -21.03 26.49
N THR A 612 -0.19 -22.06 26.51
CA THR A 612 -0.22 -23.11 25.50
C THR A 612 -1.59 -23.13 24.83
N ALA A 613 -1.62 -23.51 23.54
CA ALA A 613 -2.86 -23.65 22.80
C ALA A 613 -2.82 -24.87 21.88
N THR A 614 -4.01 -25.35 21.54
CA THR A 614 -4.21 -26.32 20.46
C THR A 614 -5.12 -25.66 19.42
N LEU A 615 -4.61 -25.50 18.21
CA LEU A 615 -5.39 -24.99 17.07
C LEU A 615 -6.11 -26.14 16.40
N THR A 616 -7.39 -25.96 16.07
CA THR A 616 -8.16 -26.89 15.25
C THR A 616 -8.63 -26.16 14.00
N LEU A 617 -8.06 -26.53 12.87
CA LEU A 617 -8.31 -25.88 11.57
C LEU A 617 -9.26 -26.74 10.73
N PRO A 618 -10.47 -26.26 10.41
CA PRO A 618 -11.39 -26.93 9.50
C PRO A 618 -11.00 -26.67 8.04
N GLY A 619 -11.54 -27.45 7.12
CA GLY A 619 -11.53 -27.17 5.68
C GLY A 619 -10.30 -27.64 4.90
N LEU A 620 -9.24 -28.10 5.57
CA LEU A 620 -8.08 -28.70 4.88
C LEU A 620 -8.45 -30.07 4.29
N ALA A 621 -7.92 -30.38 3.10
CA ALA A 621 -8.09 -31.67 2.45
C ALA A 621 -7.50 -32.82 3.30
N PRO A 622 -8.07 -34.05 3.23
CA PRO A 622 -7.47 -35.21 3.90
C PRO A 622 -6.02 -35.40 3.50
N GLY A 623 -5.13 -35.59 4.48
CA GLY A 623 -3.69 -35.75 4.21
C GLY A 623 -2.84 -35.55 5.46
N THR A 624 -1.54 -35.71 5.25
CA THR A 624 -0.50 -35.39 6.25
C THR A 624 0.10 -34.05 5.89
N TYR A 625 0.27 -33.19 6.87
CA TYR A 625 0.79 -31.84 6.73
C TYR A 625 2.03 -31.66 7.61
N MET A 626 2.97 -30.85 7.12
CA MET A 626 4.03 -30.28 7.93
C MET A 626 3.60 -28.91 8.44
N VAL A 627 3.83 -28.68 9.72
CA VAL A 627 3.61 -27.40 10.39
C VAL A 627 4.98 -26.80 10.70
N HIS A 628 5.38 -25.80 9.94
CA HIS A 628 6.61 -25.05 10.15
C HIS A 628 6.31 -23.89 11.07
N LEU A 629 6.92 -23.89 12.26
CA LEU A 629 6.70 -22.87 13.29
C LEU A 629 7.80 -21.80 13.23
N TRP A 630 7.46 -20.58 13.63
CA TRP A 630 8.31 -19.41 13.60
C TRP A 630 8.20 -18.61 14.88
N ASP A 631 9.32 -18.31 15.52
CA ASP A 631 9.41 -17.33 16.60
C ASP A 631 9.45 -15.94 15.96
N THR A 632 8.36 -15.20 16.14
CA THR A 632 8.14 -13.93 15.45
C THR A 632 9.05 -12.80 15.95
N TRP A 633 9.45 -12.84 17.22
CA TRP A 633 10.32 -11.85 17.83
C TRP A 633 11.81 -12.16 17.62
N ALA A 634 12.18 -13.43 17.72
CA ALA A 634 13.55 -13.85 17.44
C ALA A 634 13.86 -13.93 15.93
N GLY A 635 12.83 -13.93 15.07
CA GLY A 635 12.99 -14.02 13.64
C GLY A 635 13.60 -15.35 13.17
N GLN A 636 13.25 -16.48 13.80
CA GLN A 636 13.85 -17.77 13.50
C GLN A 636 12.85 -18.92 13.50
N ALA A 637 13.17 -19.96 12.75
CA ALA A 637 12.37 -21.17 12.69
C ALA A 637 12.41 -21.94 14.03
N LEU A 638 11.26 -22.44 14.44
CA LEU A 638 11.10 -23.40 15.52
C LEU A 638 10.99 -24.83 14.95
N PRO A 639 11.14 -25.88 15.78
CA PRO A 639 11.02 -27.26 15.31
C PRO A 639 9.67 -27.52 14.64
N SER A 640 9.73 -28.03 13.41
CA SER A 640 8.56 -28.40 12.61
C SER A 640 7.87 -29.63 13.19
N ARG A 641 6.56 -29.76 12.95
CA ARG A 641 5.74 -30.87 13.40
C ARG A 641 4.93 -31.47 12.26
N SER A 642 4.63 -32.76 12.34
CA SER A 642 3.69 -33.40 11.42
C SER A 642 2.31 -33.48 12.06
N ALA A 643 1.27 -33.19 11.28
CA ALA A 643 -0.12 -33.29 11.68
C ALA A 643 -0.96 -33.96 10.57
N VAL A 644 -2.04 -34.65 10.95
CA VAL A 644 -2.91 -35.38 10.02
C VAL A 644 -4.33 -34.86 10.15
N VAL A 645 -4.98 -34.61 9.00
CA VAL A 645 -6.39 -34.24 8.97
C VAL A 645 -7.23 -35.46 9.38
N ARG A 646 -8.04 -35.30 10.45
CA ARG A 646 -8.98 -36.32 10.95
C ARG A 646 -10.37 -35.70 11.07
N GLY A 647 -11.39 -36.36 10.52
CA GLY A 647 -12.76 -35.84 10.56
C GLY A 647 -12.92 -34.46 9.93
N GLY A 648 -12.14 -34.14 8.87
CA GLY A 648 -12.17 -32.83 8.20
C GLY A 648 -11.47 -31.70 8.96
N LYS A 649 -10.71 -32.01 10.03
CA LYS A 649 -10.02 -31.01 10.86
C LYS A 649 -8.56 -31.39 11.05
N LEU A 650 -7.66 -30.38 11.00
CA LEU A 650 -6.26 -30.50 11.39
C LEU A 650 -6.10 -29.93 12.80
N THR A 651 -5.48 -30.69 13.70
CA THR A 651 -5.18 -30.24 15.05
C THR A 651 -3.68 -30.03 15.23
N VAL A 652 -3.29 -28.85 15.71
CA VAL A 652 -1.90 -28.43 15.92
C VAL A 652 -1.71 -28.00 17.36
N ALA A 653 -0.89 -28.73 18.13
CA ALA A 653 -0.47 -28.29 19.46
C ALA A 653 0.66 -27.26 19.32
N LEU A 654 0.48 -26.06 19.85
CA LEU A 654 1.51 -25.01 19.89
C LEU A 654 2.46 -25.23 21.09
N PRO A 655 3.75 -24.87 20.97
CA PRO A 655 4.65 -24.84 22.12
C PRO A 655 4.21 -23.76 23.12
N PRO A 656 4.67 -23.80 24.37
CA PRO A 656 4.50 -22.68 25.29
C PRO A 656 5.05 -21.39 24.70
N MET A 657 4.27 -20.32 24.73
CA MET A 657 4.65 -19.00 24.22
C MET A 657 4.38 -17.91 25.26
N THR A 658 5.35 -17.05 25.48
CA THR A 658 5.19 -15.86 26.31
C THR A 658 4.62 -14.68 25.51
N ARG A 659 4.92 -14.62 24.22
CA ARG A 659 4.46 -13.56 23.31
C ARG A 659 3.60 -14.15 22.20
N ASP A 660 4.22 -14.57 21.09
CA ASP A 660 3.50 -15.06 19.93
C ASP A 660 4.39 -15.94 19.04
N ILE A 661 3.75 -16.71 18.18
CA ILE A 661 4.37 -17.56 17.17
C ILE A 661 3.54 -17.55 15.89
N ALA A 662 4.20 -17.66 14.76
CA ALA A 662 3.54 -17.89 13.47
C ALA A 662 3.78 -19.32 12.98
N GLY A 663 3.03 -19.74 11.97
CA GLY A 663 3.25 -21.05 11.36
C GLY A 663 2.70 -21.16 9.95
N VAL A 664 3.37 -21.97 9.14
CA VAL A 664 2.95 -22.39 7.81
C VAL A 664 2.58 -23.85 7.83
N ILE A 665 1.42 -24.19 7.28
CA ILE A 665 0.88 -25.53 7.18
C ILE A 665 0.84 -25.91 5.71
N ALA A 666 1.67 -26.85 5.29
CA ALA A 666 1.79 -27.29 3.91
C ALA A 666 1.70 -28.83 3.81
N PRO A 667 1.23 -29.40 2.70
CA PRO A 667 1.26 -30.84 2.47
C PRO A 667 2.68 -31.38 2.62
N ARG A 668 2.78 -32.61 3.21
CA ARG A 668 4.05 -33.29 3.38
C ARG A 668 4.52 -33.91 2.07
#